data_4332853f5de94c7d8c263a535c0a848f
#
_entry.id   4332853f5de94c7d8c263a535c0a848f
#
_cell.length_a   1.000
_cell.length_b   1.000
_cell.length_c   1.000
_cell.angle_alpha   90.00
_cell.angle_beta   90.00
_cell.angle_gamma   90.00
#
_symmetry.space_group_name_H-M   'P 1'
#
loop_
_entity.id
_entity.type
_entity.pdbx_description
1 polymer ?
#
loop_
_entity_poly.entity_id
_entity_poly.type
_entity_poly.pdbx_seq_one_letter_code
_entity_poly.pdbx_strand_id
1 'polypeptide(L)'
;MILSCQNIEKAFLEKQVLKNCSFHIEDYEKAAIVGLNGAGKTTLLRIIVGQLEPDGGVVAFAKDKTFGYLAQDSAVNSDNTIYEELLSVKQHLLDLENQIRQAELSMKQLSGDALENLMQKYADLTHRFEMENGYAYKSELTGVLKGLGFTEDEFQKPVSTLSGGQKTRVALGKLLLQKPDLIILDEPTNHLDMRTINWLARHLKARWQRGQGAMLVVTHDRWFLDEVCTSMWEVHDGQVDPFEGGYSAYILQRVERDRMAAVTEERRRNMARKELAWLSRGAQARSTKPKFRVDAARELIADVPPVRDELELKRLAVSRLGKQVIDVVDVDAGYADTDGASKQVLTDVTWLIGAGDRYGLLGENGAGKSTLLDVIQGKIEPTRGRVKIGQTVRFGVLSQQLEELKPYMGDTIREVLGNYKKYYVIDGKETSPEKLCERLGFTTQQLWSRIGDLSGGQRRRLSLLLTILDEPNVLILDEPGNDLDTDMLAIVEDLLDGWPGTLILVTHDRFLMERVTDQQWALLDGHLTHMPGGVDQYLRLCNATAEGEPVGAPSAKTGTFDTGAAAAAAEKPKSSGQPNGLSNAERQKLRREVSSLERKMETQRTRVEEAEAAMAQVDPTNYTALGEQQAKIDEAHAAMDELEMTWLEASEKLEGEE
;
A
#
# COMPACT_ATOMS: atom_id res chain seq x y z
N MET A 1 -20.71 20.90 1.75
CA MET A 1 -19.34 21.34 1.43
C MET A 1 -18.65 21.77 2.71
N ILE A 2 -17.53 21.12 3.08
CA ILE A 2 -16.74 21.44 4.28
C ILE A 2 -15.55 22.33 3.93
N LEU A 3 -14.89 22.04 2.80
CA LEU A 3 -13.71 22.75 2.32
C LEU A 3 -13.88 23.12 0.85
N SER A 4 -13.46 24.32 0.47
CA SER A 4 -13.34 24.76 -0.93
C SER A 4 -11.99 25.38 -1.17
N CYS A 5 -11.30 24.90 -2.20
CA CYS A 5 -10.05 25.47 -2.72
C CYS A 5 -10.34 25.99 -4.13
N GLN A 6 -9.99 27.24 -4.40
CA GLN A 6 -10.23 27.87 -5.69
C GLN A 6 -8.96 28.52 -6.23
N ASN A 7 -8.54 28.10 -7.42
CA ASN A 7 -7.42 28.65 -8.18
C ASN A 7 -6.12 28.73 -7.37
N ILE A 8 -5.82 27.69 -6.58
CA ILE A 8 -4.62 27.65 -5.75
C ILE A 8 -3.39 27.58 -6.61
N GLU A 9 -2.47 28.51 -6.39
CA GLU A 9 -1.18 28.58 -7.05
C GLU A 9 -0.05 28.64 -6.05
N LYS A 10 1.06 27.96 -6.33
CA LYS A 10 2.29 28.01 -5.53
C LYS A 10 3.53 27.76 -6.37
N ALA A 11 4.50 28.64 -6.25
CA ALA A 11 5.84 28.49 -6.84
C ALA A 11 6.92 28.55 -5.77
N PHE A 12 8.00 27.83 -5.96
CA PHE A 12 9.22 27.95 -5.17
C PHE A 12 10.38 28.30 -6.11
N LEU A 13 10.96 29.47 -5.93
CA LEU A 13 11.95 30.04 -6.81
C LEU A 13 11.42 30.09 -8.26
N GLU A 14 12.01 29.33 -9.17
CA GLU A 14 11.60 29.26 -10.58
C GLU A 14 10.65 28.10 -10.89
N LYS A 15 10.41 27.19 -9.91
CA LYS A 15 9.58 26.00 -10.11
C LYS A 15 8.16 26.25 -9.64
N GLN A 16 7.20 26.30 -10.55
CA GLN A 16 5.78 26.29 -10.22
C GLN A 16 5.35 24.87 -9.83
N VAL A 17 4.86 24.72 -8.60
CA VAL A 17 4.46 23.43 -8.01
C VAL A 17 2.97 23.19 -8.13
N LEU A 18 2.15 24.24 -7.92
CA LEU A 18 0.70 24.19 -8.08
C LEU A 18 0.24 25.28 -9.04
N LYS A 19 -0.67 24.93 -9.95
CA LYS A 19 -1.17 25.79 -11.04
C LYS A 19 -2.68 25.72 -11.07
N ASN A 20 -3.35 26.77 -10.59
CA ASN A 20 -4.80 26.91 -10.71
C ASN A 20 -5.60 25.69 -10.19
N CYS A 21 -5.17 25.08 -9.06
CA CYS A 21 -5.85 23.93 -8.47
C CYS A 21 -7.19 24.36 -7.86
N SER A 22 -8.27 23.72 -8.29
CA SER A 22 -9.62 23.99 -7.78
C SER A 22 -10.33 22.70 -7.47
N PHE A 23 -10.80 22.54 -6.22
CA PHE A 23 -11.54 21.38 -5.76
C PHE A 23 -12.33 21.72 -4.48
N HIS A 24 -13.21 20.84 -4.09
CA HIS A 24 -14.00 20.98 -2.86
C HIS A 24 -14.19 19.62 -2.20
N ILE A 25 -14.43 19.63 -0.90
CA ILE A 25 -14.77 18.44 -0.11
C ILE A 25 -16.19 18.60 0.41
N GLU A 26 -17.03 17.63 0.11
CA GLU A 26 -18.37 17.53 0.63
C GLU A 26 -18.43 16.84 2.00
N ASP A 27 -19.59 16.96 2.68
CA ASP A 27 -19.84 16.16 3.88
C ASP A 27 -19.83 14.67 3.51
N TYR A 28 -19.16 13.85 4.34
CA TYR A 28 -18.97 12.39 4.17
C TYR A 28 -18.01 11.95 3.07
N GLU A 29 -17.41 12.87 2.35
CA GLU A 29 -16.45 12.55 1.33
C GLU A 29 -15.13 12.06 1.95
N LYS A 30 -14.56 11.02 1.34
CA LYS A 30 -13.27 10.42 1.73
C LYS A 30 -12.36 10.48 0.53
N ALA A 31 -11.65 11.59 0.42
CA ALA A 31 -10.75 11.85 -0.70
C ALA A 31 -9.31 11.49 -0.33
N ALA A 32 -8.59 10.88 -1.27
CA ALA A 32 -7.14 10.70 -1.16
C ALA A 32 -6.43 11.56 -2.19
N ILE A 33 -5.34 12.21 -1.78
CA ILE A 33 -4.42 12.88 -2.70
C ILE A 33 -3.33 11.93 -3.09
N VAL A 34 -3.22 11.60 -4.37
CA VAL A 34 -2.22 10.70 -4.95
C VAL A 34 -1.35 11.44 -5.97
N GLY A 35 -0.23 10.85 -6.36
CA GLY A 35 0.68 11.42 -7.36
C GLY A 35 2.14 11.21 -6.99
N LEU A 36 3.03 11.53 -7.91
CA LEU A 36 4.48 11.33 -7.77
C LEU A 36 5.07 12.08 -6.56
N ASN A 37 6.19 11.59 -6.05
CA ASN A 37 6.95 12.30 -5.04
C ASN A 37 7.47 13.63 -5.61
N GLY A 38 7.21 14.72 -4.87
CA GLY A 38 7.55 16.08 -5.30
C GLY A 38 6.52 16.73 -6.25
N ALA A 39 5.36 16.11 -6.50
CA ALA A 39 4.26 16.70 -7.28
C ALA A 39 3.54 17.85 -6.55
N GLY A 40 3.76 18.01 -5.24
CA GLY A 40 3.15 19.10 -4.47
C GLY A 40 2.07 18.68 -3.48
N LYS A 41 1.89 17.37 -3.21
CA LYS A 41 0.87 16.84 -2.27
C LYS A 41 0.94 17.48 -0.88
N THR A 42 2.09 17.42 -0.21
CA THR A 42 2.32 18.02 1.11
C THR A 42 2.24 19.54 1.06
N THR A 43 2.68 20.17 -0.04
CA THR A 43 2.54 21.63 -0.25
C THR A 43 1.07 22.01 -0.27
N LEU A 44 0.24 21.26 -0.99
CA LEU A 44 -1.21 21.47 -1.05
C LEU A 44 -1.85 21.31 0.33
N LEU A 45 -1.50 20.25 1.08
CA LEU A 45 -2.00 20.07 2.45
C LEU A 45 -1.61 21.23 3.37
N ARG A 46 -0.35 21.68 3.33
CA ARG A 46 0.10 22.84 4.15
C ARG A 46 -0.63 24.13 3.82
N ILE A 47 -0.99 24.34 2.55
CA ILE A 47 -1.82 25.49 2.13
C ILE A 47 -3.24 25.32 2.69
N ILE A 48 -3.84 24.13 2.58
CA ILE A 48 -5.19 23.86 3.11
C ILE A 48 -5.27 24.14 4.62
N VAL A 49 -4.29 23.69 5.39
CA VAL A 49 -4.27 23.88 6.85
C VAL A 49 -3.77 25.27 7.28
N GLY A 50 -3.42 26.16 6.35
CA GLY A 50 -2.95 27.51 6.63
C GLY A 50 -1.52 27.62 7.15
N GLN A 51 -0.70 26.58 7.03
CA GLN A 51 0.73 26.60 7.37
C GLN A 51 1.60 27.23 6.28
N LEU A 52 1.09 27.32 5.07
CA LEU A 52 1.76 27.93 3.94
C LEU A 52 0.77 28.82 3.18
N GLU A 53 1.14 30.07 2.94
CA GLU A 53 0.33 30.98 2.13
C GLU A 53 0.42 30.62 0.64
N PRO A 54 -0.68 30.50 -0.10
CA PRO A 54 -0.66 30.36 -1.55
C PRO A 54 -0.22 31.66 -2.21
N ASP A 55 0.36 31.59 -3.39
CA ASP A 55 0.72 32.77 -4.18
C ASP A 55 -0.49 33.33 -4.92
N GLY A 56 -1.52 32.51 -5.14
CA GLY A 56 -2.81 32.86 -5.71
C GLY A 56 -3.91 31.91 -5.26
N GLY A 57 -5.16 32.34 -5.38
CA GLY A 57 -6.32 31.56 -5.01
C GLY A 57 -6.77 31.73 -3.54
N VAL A 58 -7.80 30.98 -3.16
CA VAL A 58 -8.45 31.08 -1.84
C VAL A 58 -8.78 29.69 -1.31
N VAL A 59 -8.50 29.46 -0.03
CA VAL A 59 -8.97 28.30 0.76
C VAL A 59 -10.05 28.78 1.71
N ALA A 60 -11.22 28.14 1.70
CA ALA A 60 -12.34 28.47 2.55
C ALA A 60 -12.89 27.22 3.24
N PHE A 61 -12.99 27.26 4.58
CA PHE A 61 -13.71 26.27 5.38
C PHE A 61 -15.13 26.71 5.64
N ALA A 62 -16.05 25.75 5.74
CA ALA A 62 -17.41 26.05 6.15
C ALA A 62 -17.43 26.59 7.59
N LYS A 63 -18.34 27.55 7.83
CA LYS A 63 -18.51 28.14 9.16
C LYS A 63 -18.94 27.06 10.16
N ASP A 64 -18.41 27.12 11.37
CA ASP A 64 -18.71 26.20 12.48
C ASP A 64 -18.27 24.73 12.27
N LYS A 65 -17.40 24.46 11.28
CA LYS A 65 -16.77 23.17 11.07
C LYS A 65 -15.35 23.14 11.64
N THR A 66 -15.01 22.04 12.29
CA THR A 66 -13.69 21.79 12.87
C THR A 66 -12.86 20.91 11.95
N PHE A 67 -11.57 21.17 11.88
CA PHE A 67 -10.64 20.26 11.20
C PHE A 67 -9.49 19.86 12.12
N GLY A 68 -8.96 18.67 11.88
CA GLY A 68 -7.77 18.17 12.55
C GLY A 68 -6.76 17.70 11.54
N TYR A 69 -5.49 17.99 11.78
CA TYR A 69 -4.38 17.69 10.87
C TYR A 69 -3.31 16.86 11.54
N LEU A 70 -2.93 15.75 10.93
CA LEU A 70 -1.74 14.96 11.24
C LEU A 70 -0.69 15.25 10.17
N ALA A 71 0.38 15.97 10.53
CA ALA A 71 1.53 16.16 9.65
C ALA A 71 2.46 14.94 9.69
N GLN A 72 3.21 14.72 8.62
CA GLN A 72 4.17 13.62 8.49
C GLN A 72 5.17 13.56 9.67
N ASP A 73 5.63 14.72 10.16
CA ASP A 73 6.57 14.85 11.28
C ASP A 73 5.88 15.29 12.60
N SER A 74 4.62 14.89 12.81
CA SER A 74 3.87 15.25 14.03
C SER A 74 4.43 14.54 15.26
N ALA A 75 5.49 15.10 15.84
CA ALA A 75 6.04 14.62 17.10
C ALA A 75 5.42 15.37 18.28
N VAL A 76 4.67 14.68 19.12
CA VAL A 76 4.24 15.21 20.42
C VAL A 76 5.44 15.20 21.37
N ASN A 77 5.81 16.37 21.89
CA ASN A 77 6.83 16.51 22.93
C ASN A 77 6.12 16.94 24.22
N SER A 78 5.94 16.02 25.14
CA SER A 78 5.28 16.23 26.42
C SER A 78 5.92 15.32 27.46
N ASP A 79 5.97 15.75 28.70
CA ASP A 79 6.41 14.94 29.84
C ASP A 79 5.27 14.08 30.41
N ASN A 80 4.05 14.24 29.92
CA ASN A 80 2.91 13.41 30.30
C ASN A 80 3.12 11.95 29.87
N THR A 81 2.45 11.04 30.56
CA THR A 81 2.34 9.65 30.10
C THR A 81 1.49 9.58 28.82
N ILE A 82 1.62 8.49 28.07
CA ILE A 82 0.81 8.26 26.86
C ILE A 82 -0.68 8.38 27.19
N TYR A 83 -1.11 7.78 28.30
CA TYR A 83 -2.50 7.81 28.74
C TYR A 83 -2.97 9.24 29.07
N GLU A 84 -2.19 10.00 29.85
CA GLU A 84 -2.51 11.38 30.22
C GLU A 84 -2.55 12.30 29.00
N GLU A 85 -1.65 12.08 28.04
CA GLU A 85 -1.58 12.87 26.82
C GLU A 85 -2.83 12.71 25.96
N LEU A 86 -3.38 11.48 25.81
CA LEU A 86 -4.63 11.25 25.13
C LEU A 86 -5.84 11.73 25.97
N LEU A 87 -5.76 11.57 27.27
CA LEU A 87 -6.81 12.01 28.20
C LEU A 87 -7.00 13.53 28.17
N SER A 88 -5.94 14.31 27.92
CA SER A 88 -5.98 15.76 27.82
C SER A 88 -6.97 16.27 26.75
N VAL A 89 -7.23 15.47 25.71
CA VAL A 89 -8.24 15.77 24.67
C VAL A 89 -9.66 15.83 25.25
N LYS A 90 -9.91 15.07 26.31
CA LYS A 90 -11.21 14.97 26.99
C LYS A 90 -11.26 15.77 28.30
N GLN A 91 -10.40 16.80 28.44
CA GLN A 91 -10.30 17.61 29.67
C GLN A 91 -11.67 18.18 30.08
N HIS A 92 -12.50 18.62 29.13
CA HIS A 92 -13.84 19.12 29.40
C HIS A 92 -14.75 18.08 30.08
N LEU A 93 -14.63 16.78 29.73
CA LEU A 93 -15.38 15.70 30.37
C LEU A 93 -14.84 15.41 31.79
N LEU A 94 -13.52 15.50 31.97
CA LEU A 94 -12.91 15.41 33.31
C LEU A 94 -13.38 16.54 34.22
N ASP A 95 -13.47 17.75 33.69
CA ASP A 95 -13.94 18.91 34.45
C ASP A 95 -15.43 18.76 34.79
N LEU A 96 -16.25 18.23 33.87
CA LEU A 96 -17.67 17.90 34.16
C LEU A 96 -17.78 16.79 35.22
N GLU A 97 -17.02 15.70 35.09
CA GLU A 97 -16.99 14.60 36.08
C GLU A 97 -16.64 15.13 37.47
N ASN A 98 -15.63 16.02 37.56
CA ASN A 98 -15.24 16.65 38.80
C ASN A 98 -16.31 17.59 39.39
N GLN A 99 -16.99 18.38 38.54
CA GLN A 99 -18.09 19.25 38.96
C GLN A 99 -19.28 18.46 39.48
N ILE A 100 -19.64 17.35 38.82
CA ILE A 100 -20.69 16.42 39.25
C ILE A 100 -20.34 15.84 40.62
N ARG A 101 -19.09 15.37 40.78
CA ARG A 101 -18.60 14.80 42.06
C ARG A 101 -18.59 15.82 43.21
N GLN A 102 -18.19 17.09 42.91
CA GLN A 102 -18.23 18.17 43.89
C GLN A 102 -19.67 18.50 44.27
N ALA A 103 -20.61 18.54 43.31
CA ALA A 103 -22.01 18.76 43.61
C ALA A 103 -22.59 17.66 44.50
N GLU A 104 -22.29 16.38 44.26
CA GLU A 104 -22.70 15.25 45.08
C GLU A 104 -22.20 15.38 46.53
N LEU A 105 -20.93 15.78 46.70
CA LEU A 105 -20.36 15.96 48.06
C LEU A 105 -21.01 17.14 48.77
N SER A 106 -21.30 18.24 48.07
CA SER A 106 -21.90 19.45 48.63
C SER A 106 -23.37 19.25 48.98
N MET A 107 -24.12 18.39 48.26
CA MET A 107 -25.51 18.02 48.60
C MET A 107 -25.65 17.45 49.98
N LYS A 108 -24.64 16.74 50.49
CA LYS A 108 -24.65 16.15 51.84
C LYS A 108 -24.59 17.17 52.97
N GLN A 109 -24.24 18.43 52.65
CA GLN A 109 -24.00 19.49 53.64
C GLN A 109 -25.03 20.64 53.57
N LEU A 110 -25.91 20.65 52.56
CA LEU A 110 -26.88 21.70 52.31
C LEU A 110 -28.33 21.27 52.61
N SER A 111 -29.22 22.22 52.92
CA SER A 111 -30.64 22.01 53.14
C SER A 111 -31.45 23.18 52.63
N GLY A 112 -32.77 22.99 52.37
CA GLY A 112 -33.68 24.02 51.90
C GLY A 112 -33.38 24.45 50.44
N ASP A 113 -33.70 25.67 50.08
CA ASP A 113 -33.61 26.24 48.72
C ASP A 113 -32.22 26.11 48.10
N ALA A 114 -31.16 26.14 48.94
CA ALA A 114 -29.77 25.93 48.47
C ALA A 114 -29.52 24.51 47.97
N LEU A 115 -30.14 23.51 48.61
CA LEU A 115 -30.10 22.11 48.16
C LEU A 115 -30.85 21.95 46.83
N GLU A 116 -32.03 22.55 46.70
CA GLU A 116 -32.87 22.46 45.48
C GLU A 116 -32.15 23.05 44.27
N ASN A 117 -31.56 24.23 44.40
CA ASN A 117 -30.73 24.85 43.34
C ASN A 117 -29.52 23.98 42.96
N LEU A 118 -28.87 23.33 43.94
CA LEU A 118 -27.73 22.45 43.68
C LEU A 118 -28.16 21.15 42.97
N MET A 119 -29.34 20.63 43.32
CA MET A 119 -29.92 19.43 42.66
C MET A 119 -30.25 19.73 41.18
N GLN A 120 -30.78 20.91 40.89
CA GLN A 120 -31.02 21.34 39.50
C GLN A 120 -29.68 21.39 38.72
N LYS A 121 -28.67 22.06 39.27
CA LYS A 121 -27.35 22.14 38.65
C LYS A 121 -26.71 20.77 38.44
N TYR A 122 -26.85 19.84 39.40
CA TYR A 122 -26.39 18.47 39.27
C TYR A 122 -27.09 17.74 38.14
N ALA A 123 -28.41 17.88 38.00
CA ALA A 123 -29.17 17.29 36.91
C ALA A 123 -28.69 17.81 35.54
N ASP A 124 -28.48 19.13 35.42
CA ASP A 124 -27.97 19.74 34.18
C ASP A 124 -26.57 19.25 33.81
N LEU A 125 -25.66 19.19 34.78
CA LEU A 125 -24.29 18.69 34.58
C LEU A 125 -24.29 17.20 34.18
N THR A 126 -25.12 16.38 34.86
CA THR A 126 -25.23 14.95 34.55
C THR A 126 -25.80 14.73 33.16
N HIS A 127 -26.86 15.49 32.80
CA HIS A 127 -27.42 15.42 31.46
C HIS A 127 -26.42 15.79 30.37
N ARG A 128 -25.63 16.86 30.58
CA ARG A 128 -24.55 17.23 29.64
C ARG A 128 -23.49 16.13 29.51
N PHE A 129 -23.07 15.54 30.66
CA PHE A 129 -22.10 14.47 30.68
C PHE A 129 -22.60 13.22 29.92
N GLU A 130 -23.90 12.89 30.06
CA GLU A 130 -24.55 11.81 29.31
C GLU A 130 -24.62 12.10 27.81
N MET A 131 -25.07 13.31 27.44
CA MET A 131 -25.15 13.73 26.03
C MET A 131 -23.82 13.69 25.31
N GLU A 132 -22.72 13.97 26.03
CA GLU A 132 -21.35 13.93 25.51
C GLU A 132 -20.69 12.53 25.64
N ASN A 133 -21.46 11.46 25.96
CA ASN A 133 -20.98 10.10 26.20
C ASN A 133 -19.89 10.00 27.29
N GLY A 134 -20.05 10.77 28.35
CA GLY A 134 -19.07 10.88 29.42
C GLY A 134 -18.74 9.56 30.14
N TYR A 135 -19.64 8.58 30.15
CA TYR A 135 -19.34 7.26 30.76
C TYR A 135 -18.43 6.39 29.88
N ALA A 136 -18.32 6.64 28.57
CA ALA A 136 -17.61 5.81 27.62
C ALA A 136 -16.19 6.30 27.29
N TYR A 137 -15.82 7.56 27.64
CA TYR A 137 -14.56 8.14 27.17
C TYR A 137 -13.29 7.39 27.60
N LYS A 138 -13.29 6.78 28.79
CA LYS A 138 -12.14 5.97 29.29
C LYS A 138 -11.97 4.69 28.48
N SER A 139 -13.08 4.02 28.15
CA SER A 139 -13.06 2.83 27.31
C SER A 139 -12.69 3.16 25.86
N GLU A 140 -13.19 4.28 25.32
CA GLU A 140 -12.84 4.76 24.00
C GLU A 140 -11.33 5.08 23.89
N LEU A 141 -10.77 5.76 24.89
CA LEU A 141 -9.34 6.06 24.97
C LEU A 141 -8.49 4.79 24.99
N THR A 142 -8.85 3.82 25.87
CA THR A 142 -8.16 2.54 25.95
C THR A 142 -8.28 1.76 24.64
N GLY A 143 -9.46 1.79 24.00
CA GLY A 143 -9.68 1.16 22.70
C GLY A 143 -8.82 1.75 21.59
N VAL A 144 -8.66 3.08 21.55
CA VAL A 144 -7.79 3.77 20.60
C VAL A 144 -6.32 3.43 20.85
N LEU A 145 -5.86 3.41 22.11
CA LEU A 145 -4.48 3.05 22.45
C LEU A 145 -4.15 1.62 22.02
N LYS A 146 -4.99 0.65 22.41
CA LYS A 146 -4.82 -0.76 22.01
C LYS A 146 -4.87 -0.94 20.48
N GLY A 147 -5.78 -0.23 19.83
CA GLY A 147 -5.91 -0.24 18.36
C GLY A 147 -4.70 0.32 17.64
N LEU A 148 -4.01 1.28 18.24
CA LEU A 148 -2.74 1.85 17.74
C LEU A 148 -1.51 1.02 18.13
N GLY A 149 -1.71 -0.18 18.71
CA GLY A 149 -0.63 -1.11 19.02
C GLY A 149 0.16 -0.78 20.29
N PHE A 150 -0.42 -0.03 21.23
CA PHE A 150 0.17 0.16 22.57
C PHE A 150 -0.35 -0.92 23.54
N THR A 151 0.57 -1.51 24.30
CA THR A 151 0.22 -2.43 25.40
C THR A 151 -0.15 -1.66 26.67
N GLU A 152 -0.90 -2.30 27.57
CA GLU A 152 -1.31 -1.63 28.82
C GLU A 152 -0.12 -1.19 29.68
N ASP A 153 0.98 -1.96 29.65
CA ASP A 153 2.23 -1.62 30.35
C ASP A 153 2.90 -0.36 29.79
N GLU A 154 2.65 -0.05 28.52
CA GLU A 154 3.19 1.14 27.87
C GLU A 154 2.41 2.42 28.16
N PHE A 155 1.15 2.32 28.62
CA PHE A 155 0.29 3.49 28.86
C PHE A 155 0.89 4.50 29.82
N GLN A 156 1.71 4.02 30.77
CA GLN A 156 2.36 4.86 31.78
C GLN A 156 3.74 5.36 31.36
N LYS A 157 4.22 5.03 30.16
CA LYS A 157 5.50 5.55 29.64
C LYS A 157 5.39 7.05 29.32
N PRO A 158 6.38 7.87 29.69
CA PRO A 158 6.44 9.29 29.27
C PRO A 158 6.57 9.41 27.76
N VAL A 159 5.80 10.34 27.16
CA VAL A 159 5.85 10.59 25.71
C VAL A 159 7.24 11.04 25.24
N SER A 160 7.99 11.74 26.09
CA SER A 160 9.37 12.18 25.79
C SER A 160 10.31 11.02 25.46
N THR A 161 10.09 9.82 26.05
CA THR A 161 10.94 8.62 25.88
C THR A 161 10.60 7.79 24.62
N LEU A 162 9.52 8.13 23.92
CA LEU A 162 9.03 7.38 22.79
C LEU A 162 9.87 7.61 21.52
N SER A 163 9.92 6.59 20.67
CA SER A 163 10.46 6.73 19.31
C SER A 163 9.60 7.69 18.45
N GLY A 164 10.16 8.21 17.36
CA GLY A 164 9.43 9.09 16.45
C GLY A 164 8.11 8.47 15.95
N GLY A 165 8.12 7.23 15.51
CA GLY A 165 6.92 6.53 15.06
C GLY A 165 5.89 6.31 16.16
N GLN A 166 6.32 6.06 17.42
CA GLN A 166 5.41 5.99 18.57
C GLN A 166 4.78 7.35 18.88
N LYS A 167 5.54 8.43 18.79
CA LYS A 167 5.03 9.81 18.96
C LYS A 167 3.98 10.17 17.90
N THR A 168 4.21 9.78 16.66
CA THR A 168 3.22 9.95 15.57
C THR A 168 1.94 9.14 15.85
N ARG A 169 2.05 7.91 16.37
CA ARG A 169 0.87 7.11 16.80
C ARG A 169 0.09 7.79 17.93
N VAL A 170 0.76 8.39 18.90
CA VAL A 170 0.11 9.19 19.96
C VAL A 170 -0.62 10.40 19.37
N ALA A 171 0.02 11.14 18.45
CA ALA A 171 -0.60 12.27 17.75
C ALA A 171 -1.86 11.84 16.96
N LEU A 172 -1.78 10.71 16.24
CA LEU A 172 -2.93 10.13 15.55
C LEU A 172 -4.06 9.78 16.53
N GLY A 173 -3.73 9.15 17.67
CA GLY A 173 -4.69 8.82 18.73
C GLY A 173 -5.42 10.06 19.27
N LYS A 174 -4.69 11.14 19.52
CA LYS A 174 -5.27 12.44 19.92
C LYS A 174 -6.27 12.93 18.87
N LEU A 175 -5.88 12.91 17.60
CA LEU A 175 -6.72 13.37 16.49
C LEU A 175 -8.00 12.52 16.37
N LEU A 176 -7.90 11.20 16.50
CA LEU A 176 -9.06 10.31 16.46
C LEU A 176 -10.04 10.57 17.60
N LEU A 177 -9.54 10.87 18.81
CA LEU A 177 -10.35 11.19 19.99
C LEU A 177 -10.98 12.60 19.94
N GLN A 178 -10.37 13.54 19.23
CA GLN A 178 -10.94 14.88 19.00
C GLN A 178 -12.21 14.86 18.16
N LYS A 179 -12.33 13.91 17.24
CA LYS A 179 -13.47 13.74 16.31
C LYS A 179 -13.82 15.01 15.53
N PRO A 180 -12.88 15.67 14.85
CA PRO A 180 -13.18 16.85 14.04
C PRO A 180 -14.09 16.50 12.86
N ASP A 181 -14.76 17.52 12.28
CA ASP A 181 -15.62 17.34 11.10
C ASP A 181 -14.82 16.96 9.85
N LEU A 182 -13.60 17.48 9.68
CA LEU A 182 -12.67 17.09 8.62
C LEU A 182 -11.38 16.57 9.24
N ILE A 183 -10.99 15.35 8.88
CA ILE A 183 -9.67 14.78 9.22
C ILE A 183 -8.75 14.90 8.02
N ILE A 184 -7.59 15.51 8.23
CA ILE A 184 -6.53 15.64 7.22
C ILE A 184 -5.33 14.83 7.71
N LEU A 185 -4.92 13.83 6.92
CA LEU A 185 -3.85 12.90 7.28
C LEU A 185 -2.74 12.93 6.22
N ASP A 186 -1.50 13.18 6.66
CA ASP A 186 -0.32 13.13 5.80
C ASP A 186 0.54 11.92 6.21
N GLU A 187 0.53 10.88 5.38
CA GLU A 187 1.20 9.58 5.56
C GLU A 187 0.89 8.90 6.91
N PRO A 188 -0.41 8.68 7.25
CA PRO A 188 -0.79 8.12 8.55
C PRO A 188 -0.41 6.65 8.73
N THR A 189 -0.15 5.93 7.64
CA THR A 189 0.21 4.51 7.63
C THR A 189 1.70 4.26 7.84
N ASN A 190 2.54 5.30 7.71
CA ASN A 190 3.96 5.19 7.95
C ASN A 190 4.25 4.75 9.40
N HIS A 191 5.14 3.80 9.57
CA HIS A 191 5.52 3.20 10.86
C HIS A 191 4.42 2.41 11.59
N LEU A 192 3.28 2.15 10.93
CA LEU A 192 2.25 1.25 11.42
C LEU A 192 2.47 -0.15 10.85
N ASP A 193 2.19 -1.17 11.65
CA ASP A 193 2.13 -2.55 11.16
C ASP A 193 0.76 -2.86 10.52
N MET A 194 0.67 -3.96 9.78
CA MET A 194 -0.56 -4.35 9.06
C MET A 194 -1.79 -4.46 9.97
N ARG A 195 -1.61 -4.92 11.22
CA ARG A 195 -2.70 -5.01 12.19
C ARG A 195 -3.23 -3.62 12.55
N THR A 196 -2.34 -2.70 12.86
CA THR A 196 -2.68 -1.31 13.20
C THR A 196 -3.31 -0.59 12.02
N ILE A 197 -2.80 -0.77 10.80
CA ILE A 197 -3.38 -0.21 9.56
C ILE A 197 -4.81 -0.73 9.35
N ASN A 198 -5.02 -2.04 9.50
CA ASN A 198 -6.34 -2.66 9.39
C ASN A 198 -7.32 -2.13 10.45
N TRP A 199 -6.86 -1.98 11.70
CA TRP A 199 -7.66 -1.38 12.76
C TRP A 199 -8.02 0.08 12.44
N LEU A 200 -7.05 0.88 11.99
CA LEU A 200 -7.27 2.28 11.61
C LEU A 200 -8.31 2.41 10.50
N ALA A 201 -8.19 1.59 9.46
CA ALA A 201 -9.14 1.56 8.34
C ALA A 201 -10.57 1.25 8.83
N ARG A 202 -10.73 0.21 9.67
CA ARG A 202 -12.03 -0.14 10.27
C ARG A 202 -12.57 0.96 11.18
N HIS A 203 -11.72 1.56 12.01
CA HIS A 203 -12.10 2.64 12.92
C HIS A 203 -12.61 3.86 12.14
N LEU A 204 -11.91 4.26 11.08
CA LEU A 204 -12.30 5.35 10.21
C LEU A 204 -13.62 5.02 9.47
N LYS A 205 -13.79 3.81 8.95
CA LYS A 205 -15.05 3.37 8.33
C LYS A 205 -16.23 3.41 9.30
N ALA A 206 -16.07 2.88 10.52
CA ALA A 206 -17.12 2.87 11.53
C ALA A 206 -17.56 4.27 11.95
N ARG A 207 -16.63 5.24 11.94
CA ARG A 207 -16.92 6.64 12.23
C ARG A 207 -17.92 7.23 11.21
N TRP A 208 -17.73 6.97 9.92
CA TRP A 208 -18.56 7.56 8.86
C TRP A 208 -19.90 6.83 8.63
N GLN A 209 -20.05 5.60 9.09
CA GLN A 209 -21.36 4.93 9.08
C GLN A 209 -22.42 5.68 9.88
N ARG A 210 -22.00 6.52 10.83
CA ARG A 210 -22.89 7.37 11.65
C ARG A 210 -23.21 8.72 11.03
N GLY A 211 -22.80 8.97 9.79
CA GLY A 211 -23.17 10.15 9.03
C GLY A 211 -22.49 11.45 9.46
N GLN A 212 -21.22 11.41 9.90
CA GLN A 212 -20.51 12.61 10.34
C GLN A 212 -19.08 12.66 9.81
N GLY A 213 -18.69 13.81 9.26
CA GLY A 213 -17.34 14.19 8.91
C GLY A 213 -16.86 13.76 7.53
N ALA A 214 -15.75 14.34 7.11
CA ALA A 214 -15.05 14.06 5.86
C ALA A 214 -13.57 13.74 6.14
N MET A 215 -12.89 13.18 5.15
CA MET A 215 -11.48 12.84 5.25
C MET A 215 -10.72 13.27 4.00
N LEU A 216 -9.53 13.81 4.21
CA LEU A 216 -8.52 14.02 3.19
C LEU A 216 -7.24 13.31 3.62
N VAL A 217 -6.74 12.38 2.82
CA VAL A 217 -5.54 11.61 3.17
C VAL A 217 -4.52 11.66 2.05
N VAL A 218 -3.25 11.77 2.43
CA VAL A 218 -2.11 11.47 1.55
C VAL A 218 -1.47 10.22 2.10
N THR A 219 -1.41 9.16 1.31
CA THR A 219 -0.65 7.95 1.67
C THR A 219 -0.29 7.15 0.41
N HIS A 220 0.73 6.33 0.53
CA HIS A 220 1.16 5.40 -0.50
C HIS A 220 0.68 3.97 -0.23
N ASP A 221 -0.04 3.73 0.87
CA ASP A 221 -0.66 2.45 1.20
C ASP A 221 -1.91 2.22 0.35
N ARG A 222 -1.74 1.45 -0.72
CA ARG A 222 -2.77 1.19 -1.72
C ARG A 222 -3.98 0.45 -1.15
N TRP A 223 -3.74 -0.51 -0.24
CA TRP A 223 -4.82 -1.24 0.42
C TRP A 223 -5.67 -0.32 1.29
N PHE A 224 -5.02 0.55 2.07
CA PHE A 224 -5.74 1.54 2.88
C PHE A 224 -6.57 2.50 2.03
N LEU A 225 -6.00 2.96 0.90
CA LEU A 225 -6.71 3.81 -0.05
C LEU A 225 -7.97 3.12 -0.62
N ASP A 226 -7.84 1.86 -1.03
CA ASP A 226 -8.96 1.10 -1.59
C ASP A 226 -10.05 0.81 -0.55
N GLU A 227 -9.62 0.52 0.69
CA GLU A 227 -10.52 0.16 1.77
C GLU A 227 -11.30 1.36 2.35
N VAL A 228 -10.69 2.56 2.39
CA VAL A 228 -11.25 3.71 3.11
C VAL A 228 -11.75 4.82 2.19
N CYS A 229 -11.09 5.07 1.06
CA CYS A 229 -11.37 6.22 0.21
C CYS A 229 -12.45 5.93 -0.84
N THR A 230 -13.25 6.96 -1.14
CA THR A 230 -14.30 6.91 -2.16
C THR A 230 -13.98 7.76 -3.40
N SER A 231 -12.96 8.61 -3.29
CA SER A 231 -12.46 9.44 -4.39
C SER A 231 -10.95 9.58 -4.30
N MET A 232 -10.30 9.68 -5.47
CA MET A 232 -8.87 9.90 -5.62
C MET A 232 -8.63 11.21 -6.35
N TRP A 233 -7.69 12.01 -5.85
CA TRP A 233 -7.28 13.26 -6.50
C TRP A 233 -5.81 13.18 -6.89
N GLU A 234 -5.55 13.03 -8.18
CA GLU A 234 -4.19 12.95 -8.70
C GLU A 234 -3.59 14.36 -8.83
N VAL A 235 -2.46 14.58 -8.17
CA VAL A 235 -1.66 15.80 -8.34
C VAL A 235 -0.58 15.52 -9.38
N HIS A 236 -0.73 16.10 -10.57
CA HIS A 236 0.25 15.99 -11.64
C HIS A 236 0.41 17.32 -12.38
N ASP A 237 1.60 17.64 -12.84
CA ASP A 237 1.94 18.87 -13.57
C ASP A 237 1.41 20.17 -12.95
N GLY A 238 1.23 20.14 -11.62
CA GLY A 238 0.72 21.27 -10.84
C GLY A 238 -0.80 21.41 -10.85
N GLN A 239 -1.54 20.45 -11.39
CA GLN A 239 -3.01 20.38 -11.40
C GLN A 239 -3.53 19.27 -10.51
N VAL A 240 -4.81 19.28 -10.21
CA VAL A 240 -5.50 18.26 -9.42
C VAL A 240 -6.65 17.70 -10.23
N ASP A 241 -6.56 16.42 -10.59
CA ASP A 241 -7.59 15.71 -11.33
C ASP A 241 -8.36 14.75 -10.40
N PRO A 242 -9.69 14.86 -10.30
CA PRO A 242 -10.52 13.97 -9.49
C PRO A 242 -10.84 12.68 -10.25
N PHE A 243 -10.83 11.56 -9.53
CA PHE A 243 -11.26 10.23 -9.97
C PHE A 243 -12.25 9.66 -8.95
N GLU A 244 -13.30 9.02 -9.42
CA GLU A 244 -14.28 8.35 -8.56
C GLU A 244 -13.84 6.92 -8.24
N GLY A 245 -14.08 6.49 -7.01
CA GLY A 245 -13.76 5.15 -6.52
C GLY A 245 -12.48 5.08 -5.69
N GLY A 246 -12.12 3.85 -5.27
CA GLY A 246 -10.89 3.53 -4.55
C GLY A 246 -9.66 3.49 -5.47
N TYR A 247 -8.54 3.03 -4.90
CA TYR A 247 -7.27 2.97 -5.63
C TYR A 247 -7.34 2.08 -6.88
N SER A 248 -7.99 0.92 -6.80
CA SER A 248 -8.14 0.00 -7.93
C SER A 248 -8.91 0.64 -9.09
N ALA A 249 -9.99 1.36 -8.80
CA ALA A 249 -10.76 2.10 -9.80
C ALA A 249 -9.95 3.25 -10.42
N TYR A 250 -9.18 3.98 -9.60
CA TYR A 250 -8.28 5.04 -10.06
C TYR A 250 -7.25 4.53 -11.06
N ILE A 251 -6.59 3.40 -10.79
CA ILE A 251 -5.57 2.84 -11.69
C ILE A 251 -6.19 2.50 -13.06
N LEU A 252 -7.37 1.87 -13.08
CA LEU A 252 -8.06 1.56 -14.34
C LEU A 252 -8.39 2.82 -15.14
N GLN A 253 -8.95 3.84 -14.50
CA GLN A 253 -9.28 5.12 -15.13
C GLN A 253 -8.03 5.86 -15.61
N ARG A 254 -6.93 5.81 -14.84
CA ARG A 254 -5.64 6.41 -15.22
C ARG A 254 -5.05 5.75 -16.45
N VAL A 255 -5.03 4.42 -16.50
CA VAL A 255 -4.55 3.67 -17.68
C VAL A 255 -5.35 4.02 -18.92
N GLU A 256 -6.68 4.11 -18.82
CA GLU A 256 -7.52 4.49 -19.96
C GLU A 256 -7.28 5.95 -20.38
N ARG A 257 -7.15 6.88 -19.43
CA ARG A 257 -6.77 8.27 -19.71
C ARG A 257 -5.43 8.36 -20.45
N ASP A 258 -4.41 7.65 -19.95
CA ASP A 258 -3.07 7.68 -20.54
C ASP A 258 -3.08 7.04 -21.95
N ARG A 259 -3.87 5.97 -22.16
CA ARG A 259 -4.11 5.37 -23.47
C ARG A 259 -4.74 6.36 -24.44
N MET A 260 -5.80 7.06 -24.02
CA MET A 260 -6.46 8.08 -24.83
C MET A 260 -5.52 9.26 -25.15
N ALA A 261 -4.73 9.68 -24.18
CA ALA A 261 -3.71 10.71 -24.37
C ALA A 261 -2.65 10.27 -25.39
N ALA A 262 -2.16 9.02 -25.31
CA ALA A 262 -1.20 8.46 -26.28
C ALA A 262 -1.75 8.43 -27.71
N VAL A 263 -3.01 8.01 -27.90
CA VAL A 263 -3.69 8.00 -29.20
C VAL A 263 -3.84 9.44 -29.75
N THR A 264 -4.19 10.38 -28.88
CA THR A 264 -4.32 11.79 -29.24
C THR A 264 -2.97 12.38 -29.64
N GLU A 265 -1.91 12.07 -28.88
CA GLU A 265 -0.55 12.51 -29.17
C GLU A 265 -0.02 11.90 -30.48
N GLU A 266 -0.31 10.63 -30.76
CA GLU A 266 0.06 10.03 -32.05
C GLU A 266 -0.65 10.74 -33.23
N ARG A 267 -1.94 11.05 -33.08
CA ARG A 267 -2.69 11.83 -34.05
C ARG A 267 -2.06 13.24 -34.23
N ARG A 268 -1.70 13.88 -33.10
CA ARG A 268 -1.02 15.19 -33.10
C ARG A 268 0.34 15.14 -33.83
N ARG A 269 1.17 14.12 -33.52
CA ARG A 269 2.47 13.90 -34.18
C ARG A 269 2.32 13.64 -35.65
N ASN A 270 1.32 12.88 -36.09
CA ASN A 270 1.02 12.63 -37.47
C ASN A 270 0.58 13.92 -38.20
N MET A 271 -0.22 14.76 -37.53
CA MET A 271 -0.60 16.07 -38.04
C MET A 271 0.62 17.02 -38.14
N ALA A 272 1.45 17.07 -37.10
CA ALA A 272 2.68 17.84 -37.07
C ALA A 272 3.65 17.41 -38.18
N ARG A 273 3.81 16.09 -38.44
CA ARG A 273 4.61 15.57 -39.58
C ARG A 273 4.06 16.04 -40.93
N LYS A 274 2.74 16.04 -41.12
CA LYS A 274 2.09 16.52 -42.35
C LYS A 274 2.31 18.01 -42.51
N GLU A 275 2.16 18.81 -41.47
CA GLU A 275 2.40 20.26 -41.52
C GLU A 275 3.89 20.60 -41.72
N LEU A 276 4.82 19.86 -41.08
CA LEU A 276 6.27 19.99 -41.33
C LEU A 276 6.62 19.67 -42.79
N ALA A 277 6.09 18.56 -43.34
CA ALA A 277 6.27 18.19 -44.73
C ALA A 277 5.67 19.26 -45.68
N TRP A 278 4.58 19.91 -45.31
CA TRP A 278 4.00 21.02 -46.04
C TRP A 278 4.86 22.30 -45.90
N LEU A 279 5.39 22.60 -44.73
CA LEU A 279 6.30 23.74 -44.51
C LEU A 279 7.64 23.58 -45.23
N SER A 280 8.19 22.35 -45.32
CA SER A 280 9.46 22.06 -46.01
C SER A 280 9.33 22.10 -47.53
N ARG A 281 8.14 21.84 -48.09
CA ARG A 281 7.90 22.03 -49.53
C ARG A 281 7.87 23.52 -49.80
N GLY A 282 8.76 23.97 -50.71
CA GLY A 282 8.84 25.37 -51.15
C GLY A 282 7.48 25.92 -51.57
N ALA A 283 7.24 27.21 -51.37
CA ALA A 283 6.01 27.85 -51.83
C ALA A 283 5.99 27.80 -53.38
N GLN A 284 4.89 27.33 -53.95
CA GLN A 284 4.66 27.47 -55.38
C GLN A 284 4.62 28.98 -55.73
N ALA A 285 5.16 29.34 -56.88
CA ALA A 285 5.59 30.71 -57.29
C ALA A 285 4.51 31.81 -57.19
N ARG A 286 3.35 31.62 -56.61
CA ARG A 286 2.26 32.63 -56.55
C ARG A 286 1.42 32.65 -55.24
N SER A 287 1.81 31.97 -54.16
CA SER A 287 1.08 32.05 -52.89
C SER A 287 2.00 32.12 -51.67
N THR A 288 1.87 33.15 -50.86
CA THR A 288 2.46 33.25 -49.52
C THR A 288 1.75 32.29 -48.58
N LYS A 289 2.51 31.52 -47.79
CA LYS A 289 1.93 30.60 -46.74
C LYS A 289 1.16 31.44 -45.73
N PRO A 290 -0.09 31.11 -45.38
CA PRO A 290 -0.87 31.85 -44.39
C PRO A 290 -0.17 31.85 -43.02
N LYS A 291 0.05 33.05 -42.45
CA LYS A 291 0.80 33.23 -41.18
C LYS A 291 0.21 32.44 -40.04
N PHE A 292 -1.15 32.40 -39.89
CA PHE A 292 -1.83 31.64 -38.83
C PHE A 292 -1.54 30.15 -38.87
N ARG A 293 -1.34 29.57 -40.07
CA ARG A 293 -1.04 28.14 -40.23
C ARG A 293 0.42 27.81 -39.91
N VAL A 294 1.33 28.76 -40.11
CA VAL A 294 2.74 28.63 -39.70
C VAL A 294 2.86 28.74 -38.17
N ASP A 295 2.11 29.65 -37.57
CA ASP A 295 2.09 29.84 -36.11
C ASP A 295 1.43 28.64 -35.41
N ALA A 296 0.30 28.12 -35.90
CA ALA A 296 -0.32 26.91 -35.41
C ALA A 296 0.57 25.67 -35.53
N ALA A 297 1.34 25.53 -36.62
CA ALA A 297 2.29 24.43 -36.77
C ALA A 297 3.46 24.52 -35.75
N ARG A 298 3.93 25.74 -35.45
CA ARG A 298 4.96 25.96 -34.41
C ARG A 298 4.46 25.65 -33.04
N GLU A 299 3.25 26.05 -32.70
CA GLU A 299 2.60 25.73 -31.40
C GLU A 299 2.42 24.23 -31.24
N LEU A 300 1.98 23.52 -32.28
CA LEU A 300 1.82 22.05 -32.28
C LEU A 300 3.15 21.30 -32.07
N ILE A 301 4.28 21.86 -32.48
CA ILE A 301 5.63 21.26 -32.36
C ILE A 301 6.26 21.59 -31.02
N ALA A 302 5.94 22.75 -30.42
CA ALA A 302 6.54 23.20 -29.17
C ALA A 302 6.04 22.43 -27.94
N ASP A 303 4.82 21.90 -27.99
CA ASP A 303 4.16 21.19 -26.89
C ASP A 303 4.36 19.67 -27.02
N VAL A 304 5.51 19.15 -26.62
CA VAL A 304 5.85 17.71 -26.66
C VAL A 304 5.92 17.17 -25.21
N PRO A 305 4.97 16.30 -24.80
CA PRO A 305 5.08 15.63 -23.51
C PRO A 305 6.28 14.68 -23.45
N PRO A 306 6.91 14.47 -22.30
CA PRO A 306 7.99 13.50 -22.15
C PRO A 306 7.47 12.07 -22.38
N VAL A 307 8.21 11.29 -23.17
CA VAL A 307 7.92 9.88 -23.43
C VAL A 307 8.24 9.08 -22.16
N ARG A 308 7.27 8.35 -21.61
CA ARG A 308 7.49 7.36 -20.57
C ARG A 308 7.91 6.04 -21.23
N ASP A 309 9.12 5.56 -20.94
CA ASP A 309 9.57 4.23 -21.32
C ASP A 309 9.05 3.21 -20.30
N GLU A 310 8.23 2.26 -20.74
CA GLU A 310 7.80 1.13 -19.92
C GLU A 310 8.97 0.19 -19.66
N LEU A 311 9.08 -0.25 -18.40
CA LEU A 311 10.17 -1.06 -17.89
C LEU A 311 9.90 -2.55 -18.08
N GLU A 312 10.67 -3.19 -18.95
CA GLU A 312 10.90 -4.63 -18.89
C GLU A 312 12.29 -4.91 -18.30
N LEU A 313 12.36 -5.15 -16.99
CA LEU A 313 13.57 -5.59 -16.29
C LEU A 313 13.58 -7.13 -16.07
N LYS A 314 13.04 -7.88 -17.01
CA LYS A 314 12.96 -9.32 -16.94
C LYS A 314 14.35 -9.96 -17.17
N ARG A 315 14.86 -10.61 -16.11
CA ARG A 315 16.03 -11.51 -16.09
C ARG A 315 17.42 -10.87 -16.00
N LEU A 316 17.77 -10.39 -14.82
CA LEU A 316 19.18 -10.36 -14.40
C LEU A 316 19.68 -11.81 -14.19
N ALA A 317 20.83 -12.16 -14.79
CA ALA A 317 21.38 -13.49 -14.62
C ALA A 317 21.86 -13.69 -13.17
N VAL A 318 21.14 -14.50 -12.42
CA VAL A 318 21.50 -14.86 -11.03
C VAL A 318 22.47 -16.03 -11.02
N SER A 319 23.49 -15.99 -10.17
CA SER A 319 24.41 -17.11 -9.98
C SER A 319 23.66 -18.35 -9.47
N ARG A 320 24.01 -19.53 -10.01
CA ARG A 320 23.30 -20.78 -9.75
C ARG A 320 23.33 -21.13 -8.25
N LEU A 321 22.13 -21.26 -7.64
CA LEU A 321 21.95 -21.77 -6.28
C LEU A 321 22.11 -23.30 -6.23
N GLY A 322 22.73 -23.79 -5.16
CA GLY A 322 22.69 -25.21 -4.81
C GLY A 322 21.29 -25.63 -4.32
N LYS A 323 21.07 -26.94 -4.13
CA LYS A 323 19.79 -27.47 -3.61
C LYS A 323 19.47 -27.01 -2.18
N GLN A 324 20.50 -26.72 -1.37
CA GLN A 324 20.37 -26.28 0.02
C GLN A 324 20.76 -24.80 0.08
N VAL A 325 19.85 -23.95 0.52
CA VAL A 325 20.06 -22.50 0.61
C VAL A 325 20.27 -22.10 2.06
N ILE A 326 19.25 -22.20 2.91
CA ILE A 326 19.36 -21.87 4.32
C ILE A 326 18.47 -22.84 5.11
N ASP A 327 19.04 -23.51 6.10
CA ASP A 327 18.32 -24.36 7.07
C ASP A 327 18.46 -23.73 8.45
N VAL A 328 17.37 -23.26 9.00
CA VAL A 328 17.22 -22.83 10.40
C VAL A 328 16.51 -23.95 11.14
N VAL A 329 17.10 -24.52 12.18
CA VAL A 329 16.53 -25.69 12.88
C VAL A 329 16.60 -25.49 14.38
N ASP A 330 15.42 -25.51 15.03
CA ASP A 330 15.20 -25.41 16.48
C ASP A 330 15.93 -24.22 17.12
N VAL A 331 15.89 -23.04 16.47
CA VAL A 331 16.67 -21.87 16.83
C VAL A 331 15.98 -21.03 17.88
N ASP A 332 16.70 -20.79 18.99
CA ASP A 332 16.40 -19.75 19.96
C ASP A 332 17.42 -18.62 19.80
N ALA A 333 16.97 -17.37 19.81
CA ALA A 333 17.85 -16.22 19.74
C ALA A 333 17.28 -15.01 20.53
N GLY A 334 18.18 -14.16 20.99
CA GLY A 334 17.83 -12.96 21.76
C GLY A 334 19.05 -12.09 22.04
N TYR A 335 18.84 -11.03 22.80
CA TYR A 335 19.89 -10.07 23.14
C TYR A 335 20.20 -10.17 24.64
N ALA A 336 21.46 -10.02 25.00
CA ALA A 336 21.86 -9.81 26.39
C ALA A 336 21.48 -8.38 26.81
N ASP A 337 20.67 -8.28 27.88
CA ASP A 337 20.34 -6.98 28.45
C ASP A 337 21.52 -6.43 29.27
N THR A 338 21.56 -5.11 29.47
CA THR A 338 22.57 -4.40 30.29
C THR A 338 22.70 -4.94 31.71
N ASP A 339 21.65 -5.58 32.22
CA ASP A 339 21.58 -6.20 33.55
C ASP A 339 21.96 -7.69 33.56
N GLY A 340 22.43 -8.25 32.43
CA GLY A 340 22.83 -9.65 32.32
C GLY A 340 21.67 -10.65 32.16
N ALA A 341 20.43 -10.17 32.08
CA ALA A 341 19.27 -10.99 31.73
C ALA A 341 19.19 -11.13 30.20
N SER A 342 19.09 -12.37 29.71
CA SER A 342 18.89 -12.62 28.27
C SER A 342 17.42 -12.42 27.92
N LYS A 343 17.11 -11.40 27.14
CA LYS A 343 15.78 -11.23 26.55
C LYS A 343 15.67 -12.10 25.31
N GLN A 344 14.99 -13.24 25.43
CA GLN A 344 14.69 -14.14 24.32
C GLN A 344 13.67 -13.48 23.39
N VAL A 345 13.96 -13.48 22.09
CA VAL A 345 13.12 -12.86 21.05
C VAL A 345 12.55 -13.93 20.12
N LEU A 346 13.35 -14.95 19.82
CA LEU A 346 12.97 -16.08 18.96
C LEU A 346 12.97 -17.36 19.80
N THR A 347 11.98 -18.20 19.63
CA THR A 347 11.77 -19.45 20.39
C THR A 347 11.40 -20.57 19.43
N ASP A 348 12.22 -21.62 19.41
CA ASP A 348 12.00 -22.87 18.65
C ASP A 348 11.67 -22.64 17.16
N VAL A 349 12.45 -21.76 16.51
CA VAL A 349 12.22 -21.39 15.12
C VAL A 349 12.84 -22.44 14.21
N THR A 350 11.99 -23.06 13.37
CA THR A 350 12.43 -23.95 12.30
C THR A 350 11.93 -23.45 10.95
N TRP A 351 12.86 -23.16 10.03
CA TRP A 351 12.56 -22.67 8.70
C TRP A 351 13.56 -23.19 7.67
N LEU A 352 13.05 -23.92 6.69
CA LEU A 352 13.85 -24.46 5.59
C LEU A 352 13.59 -23.65 4.32
N ILE A 353 14.61 -23.01 3.81
CA ILE A 353 14.54 -22.11 2.65
C ILE A 353 15.26 -22.74 1.48
N GLY A 354 14.55 -23.00 0.40
CA GLY A 354 15.02 -23.61 -0.83
C GLY A 354 15.44 -22.61 -1.92
N ALA A 355 15.92 -23.13 -3.02
CA ALA A 355 16.31 -22.33 -4.17
C ALA A 355 15.07 -21.87 -4.96
N GLY A 356 14.93 -20.58 -5.12
CA GLY A 356 13.80 -19.96 -5.83
C GLY A 356 12.56 -19.77 -4.98
N ASP A 357 12.60 -20.10 -3.67
CA ASP A 357 11.48 -19.84 -2.76
C ASP A 357 11.28 -18.34 -2.55
N ARG A 358 10.01 -17.93 -2.44
CA ARG A 358 9.61 -16.53 -2.27
C ARG A 358 8.75 -16.42 -1.02
N TYR A 359 9.35 -15.96 0.05
CA TYR A 359 8.72 -15.89 1.37
C TYR A 359 8.40 -14.46 1.79
N GLY A 360 7.17 -14.26 2.28
CA GLY A 360 6.77 -13.08 3.00
C GLY A 360 6.82 -13.30 4.52
N LEU A 361 7.45 -12.40 5.26
CA LEU A 361 7.53 -12.47 6.72
C LEU A 361 6.63 -11.41 7.34
N LEU A 362 5.58 -11.85 8.01
CA LEU A 362 4.59 -11.06 8.73
C LEU A 362 4.91 -10.99 10.23
N GLY A 363 4.41 -9.97 10.90
CA GLY A 363 4.54 -9.82 12.34
C GLY A 363 4.38 -8.38 12.79
N GLU A 364 4.00 -8.18 14.04
CA GLU A 364 3.89 -6.86 14.64
C GLU A 364 5.26 -6.16 14.73
N ASN A 365 5.24 -4.83 14.92
CA ASN A 365 6.47 -4.09 15.15
C ASN A 365 7.11 -4.54 16.47
N GLY A 366 8.40 -4.91 16.43
CA GLY A 366 9.10 -5.44 17.59
C GLY A 366 8.94 -6.95 17.82
N ALA A 367 8.22 -7.70 16.98
CA ALA A 367 8.05 -9.15 17.09
C ALA A 367 9.35 -9.95 16.88
N GLY A 368 10.44 -9.33 16.41
CA GLY A 368 11.71 -9.99 16.20
C GLY A 368 12.03 -10.31 14.74
N LYS A 369 11.33 -9.73 13.78
CA LYS A 369 11.56 -9.94 12.33
C LYS A 369 13.01 -9.65 11.94
N SER A 370 13.53 -8.48 12.29
CA SER A 370 14.93 -8.10 11.98
C SER A 370 15.94 -9.02 12.68
N THR A 371 15.65 -9.47 13.92
CA THR A 371 16.46 -10.46 14.64
C THR A 371 16.52 -11.79 13.87
N LEU A 372 15.37 -12.26 13.35
CA LEU A 372 15.34 -13.48 12.53
C LEU A 372 16.14 -13.30 11.23
N LEU A 373 16.04 -12.16 10.57
CA LEU A 373 16.83 -11.86 9.38
C LEU A 373 18.34 -11.81 9.67
N ASP A 374 18.75 -11.27 10.81
CA ASP A 374 20.16 -11.23 11.21
C ASP A 374 20.70 -12.61 11.59
N VAL A 375 19.88 -13.48 12.20
CA VAL A 375 20.20 -14.89 12.47
C VAL A 375 20.38 -15.66 11.15
N ILE A 376 19.49 -15.47 10.17
CA ILE A 376 19.58 -16.09 8.85
C ILE A 376 20.85 -15.68 8.10
N GLN A 377 21.28 -14.42 8.26
CA GLN A 377 22.50 -13.89 7.67
C GLN A 377 23.78 -14.33 8.43
N GLY A 378 23.64 -14.98 9.59
CA GLY A 378 24.76 -15.34 10.46
C GLY A 378 25.40 -14.15 11.19
N LYS A 379 24.74 -13.00 11.28
CA LYS A 379 25.18 -11.83 12.06
C LYS A 379 24.98 -12.03 13.57
N ILE A 380 23.94 -12.78 13.95
CA ILE A 380 23.62 -13.15 15.33
C ILE A 380 23.74 -14.66 15.44
N GLU A 381 24.57 -15.14 16.39
CA GLU A 381 24.66 -16.55 16.70
C GLU A 381 23.44 -16.98 17.54
N PRO A 382 22.77 -18.08 17.18
CA PRO A 382 21.64 -18.60 17.97
C PRO A 382 22.13 -19.10 19.34
N THR A 383 21.31 -18.87 20.37
CA THR A 383 21.57 -19.40 21.73
C THR A 383 21.36 -20.90 21.80
N ARG A 384 20.44 -21.43 20.97
CA ARG A 384 20.12 -22.84 20.80
C ARG A 384 19.82 -23.12 19.33
N GLY A 385 19.94 -24.37 18.92
CA GLY A 385 19.67 -24.78 17.56
C GLY A 385 20.88 -24.57 16.63
N ARG A 386 20.62 -24.53 15.35
CA ARG A 386 21.68 -24.32 14.33
C ARG A 386 21.14 -23.64 13.09
N VAL A 387 21.98 -22.81 12.48
CA VAL A 387 21.75 -22.22 11.15
C VAL A 387 22.80 -22.78 10.21
N LYS A 388 22.37 -23.28 9.06
CA LYS A 388 23.26 -23.79 8.02
C LYS A 388 23.01 -23.01 6.72
N ILE A 389 24.02 -22.29 6.26
CA ILE A 389 23.97 -21.49 5.04
C ILE A 389 24.74 -22.23 3.95
N GLY A 390 24.16 -22.33 2.75
CA GLY A 390 24.80 -22.98 1.59
C GLY A 390 26.04 -22.23 1.14
N GLN A 391 27.08 -22.95 0.75
CA GLN A 391 28.38 -22.35 0.34
C GLN A 391 28.29 -21.41 -0.88
N THR A 392 27.26 -21.57 -1.71
CA THR A 392 27.07 -20.77 -2.92
C THR A 392 26.14 -19.55 -2.69
N VAL A 393 25.65 -19.41 -1.47
CA VAL A 393 24.72 -18.30 -1.11
C VAL A 393 25.48 -16.98 -1.14
N ARG A 394 24.87 -16.01 -1.85
CA ARG A 394 25.26 -14.60 -1.87
C ARG A 394 24.07 -13.79 -1.49
N PHE A 395 24.12 -13.18 -0.32
CA PHE A 395 23.05 -12.31 0.16
C PHE A 395 23.11 -10.95 -0.50
N GLY A 396 21.98 -10.47 -1.00
CA GLY A 396 21.70 -9.06 -1.23
C GLY A 396 20.72 -8.60 -0.14
N VAL A 397 21.12 -7.62 0.65
CA VAL A 397 20.31 -7.17 1.78
C VAL A 397 19.98 -5.69 1.62
N LEU A 398 18.70 -5.38 1.63
CA LEU A 398 18.20 -4.02 1.78
C LEU A 398 17.70 -3.87 3.23
N SER A 399 18.47 -3.15 4.04
CA SER A 399 18.12 -2.92 5.44
C SER A 399 17.13 -1.75 5.59
N GLN A 400 16.33 -1.76 6.66
CA GLN A 400 15.39 -0.68 6.94
C GLN A 400 16.10 0.70 7.06
N GLN A 401 17.31 0.74 7.62
CA GLN A 401 18.09 1.96 7.85
C GLN A 401 19.07 2.30 6.72
N LEU A 402 19.06 1.54 5.60
CA LEU A 402 19.95 1.71 4.46
C LEU A 402 21.43 1.75 4.87
N GLU A 403 21.83 0.81 5.75
CA GLU A 403 23.20 0.74 6.29
C GLU A 403 24.25 0.54 5.19
N GLU A 404 23.87 -0.14 4.12
CA GLU A 404 24.64 -0.40 2.94
C GLU A 404 25.08 0.88 2.19
N LEU A 405 24.33 1.99 2.33
CA LEU A 405 24.66 3.30 1.73
C LEU A 405 25.56 4.15 2.62
N LYS A 406 25.66 3.87 3.93
CA LYS A 406 26.45 4.70 4.87
C LYS A 406 27.88 4.97 4.41
N PRO A 407 28.63 4.00 3.86
CA PRO A 407 30.00 4.23 3.38
C PRO A 407 30.09 5.23 2.22
N TYR A 408 29.03 5.37 1.44
CA TYR A 408 29.02 6.13 0.17
C TYR A 408 28.34 7.50 0.29
N MET A 409 27.98 7.95 1.48
CA MET A 409 27.21 9.22 1.67
C MET A 409 27.95 10.46 1.15
N GLY A 410 29.27 10.43 1.05
CA GLY A 410 30.09 11.52 0.50
C GLY A 410 30.26 11.48 -1.01
N ASP A 411 30.01 10.33 -1.61
CA ASP A 411 30.27 10.07 -3.02
C ASP A 411 29.08 10.45 -3.90
N THR A 412 29.33 10.68 -5.19
CA THR A 412 28.25 10.86 -6.17
C THR A 412 27.69 9.50 -6.62
N ILE A 413 26.43 9.48 -7.06
CA ILE A 413 25.81 8.26 -7.62
C ILE A 413 26.70 7.66 -8.71
N ARG A 414 27.25 8.50 -9.61
CA ARG A 414 28.08 8.06 -10.71
C ARG A 414 29.40 7.40 -10.26
N GLU A 415 30.05 7.95 -9.23
CA GLU A 415 31.25 7.37 -8.66
C GLU A 415 30.99 5.97 -8.09
N VAL A 416 29.89 5.81 -7.36
CA VAL A 416 29.50 4.51 -6.81
C VAL A 416 29.15 3.52 -7.91
N LEU A 417 28.36 3.91 -8.92
CA LEU A 417 28.03 3.06 -10.06
C LEU A 417 29.28 2.63 -10.85
N GLY A 418 30.35 3.46 -10.86
CA GLY A 418 31.63 3.15 -11.48
C GLY A 418 32.39 1.96 -10.85
N ASN A 419 32.04 1.55 -9.62
CA ASN A 419 32.61 0.38 -8.95
C ASN A 419 31.99 -0.95 -9.43
N TYR A 420 30.88 -0.89 -10.16
CA TYR A 420 30.16 -2.05 -10.68
C TYR A 420 30.58 -2.40 -12.12
N LYS A 421 30.02 -3.49 -12.66
CA LYS A 421 30.27 -3.90 -14.04
C LYS A 421 29.77 -2.83 -15.01
N LYS A 422 30.51 -2.62 -16.13
CA LYS A 422 30.13 -1.63 -17.14
C LYS A 422 28.79 -1.96 -17.82
N TYR A 423 28.45 -3.24 -17.94
CA TYR A 423 27.26 -3.73 -18.62
C TYR A 423 26.67 -4.91 -17.88
N TYR A 424 25.37 -4.94 -17.82
CA TYR A 424 24.53 -6.05 -17.33
C TYR A 424 23.64 -6.53 -18.48
N VAL A 425 23.46 -7.82 -18.60
CA VAL A 425 22.58 -8.40 -19.64
C VAL A 425 21.18 -8.53 -19.02
N ILE A 426 20.23 -7.74 -19.54
CA ILE A 426 18.83 -7.74 -19.14
C ILE A 426 18.03 -8.02 -20.42
N ASP A 427 17.22 -9.08 -20.43
CA ASP A 427 16.44 -9.53 -21.60
C ASP A 427 17.26 -9.66 -22.90
N GLY A 428 18.51 -10.11 -22.76
CA GLY A 428 19.42 -10.27 -23.90
C GLY A 428 20.01 -8.96 -24.45
N LYS A 429 19.74 -7.81 -23.79
CA LYS A 429 20.31 -6.50 -24.12
C LYS A 429 21.33 -6.07 -23.08
N GLU A 430 22.48 -5.58 -23.54
CA GLU A 430 23.48 -4.98 -22.66
C GLU A 430 22.98 -3.59 -22.19
N THR A 431 22.89 -3.41 -20.88
CA THR A 431 22.41 -2.18 -20.24
C THR A 431 23.45 -1.71 -19.22
N SER A 432 23.81 -0.42 -19.25
CA SER A 432 24.74 0.14 -18.26
C SER A 432 24.03 0.43 -16.92
N PRO A 433 24.76 0.46 -15.78
CA PRO A 433 24.22 0.82 -14.48
C PRO A 433 23.54 2.20 -14.46
N GLU A 434 24.07 3.17 -15.21
CA GLU A 434 23.50 4.51 -15.30
C GLU A 434 22.11 4.48 -15.95
N LYS A 435 21.91 3.69 -17.01
CA LYS A 435 20.60 3.51 -17.64
C LYS A 435 19.60 2.82 -16.70
N LEU A 436 20.07 1.89 -15.87
CA LEU A 436 19.22 1.27 -14.85
C LEU A 436 18.82 2.30 -13.78
N CYS A 437 19.73 3.17 -13.39
CA CYS A 437 19.47 4.26 -12.47
C CYS A 437 18.45 5.25 -13.06
N GLU A 438 18.59 5.62 -14.34
CA GLU A 438 17.62 6.46 -15.06
C GLU A 438 16.23 5.82 -15.11
N ARG A 439 16.16 4.50 -15.32
CA ARG A 439 14.90 3.74 -15.29
C ARG A 439 14.24 3.75 -13.93
N LEU A 440 14.99 3.80 -12.82
CA LEU A 440 14.49 4.00 -11.47
C LEU A 440 14.15 5.48 -11.16
N GLY A 441 14.02 6.32 -12.18
CA GLY A 441 13.56 7.70 -12.08
C GLY A 441 14.62 8.70 -11.63
N PHE A 442 15.92 8.38 -11.78
CA PHE A 442 16.98 9.35 -11.59
C PHE A 442 17.24 10.12 -12.89
N THR A 443 17.32 11.43 -12.82
CA THR A 443 17.71 12.23 -13.97
C THR A 443 19.24 12.19 -14.16
N THR A 444 19.71 12.42 -15.40
CA THR A 444 21.14 12.51 -15.70
C THR A 444 21.86 13.55 -14.82
N GLN A 445 21.18 14.61 -14.42
CA GLN A 445 21.74 15.61 -13.48
C GLN A 445 21.91 15.04 -12.08
N GLN A 446 20.95 14.25 -11.62
CA GLN A 446 20.99 13.62 -10.28
C GLN A 446 22.11 12.58 -10.14
N LEU A 447 22.60 11.99 -11.25
CA LEU A 447 23.75 11.09 -11.21
C LEU A 447 25.03 11.78 -10.68
N TRP A 448 25.09 13.10 -10.75
CA TRP A 448 26.19 13.91 -10.21
C TRP A 448 25.93 14.43 -8.80
N SER A 449 24.74 14.15 -8.21
CA SER A 449 24.43 14.52 -6.83
C SER A 449 25.09 13.56 -5.85
N ARG A 450 25.45 14.08 -4.69
CA ARG A 450 25.96 13.23 -3.60
C ARG A 450 24.83 12.40 -3.00
N ILE A 451 25.13 11.18 -2.60
CA ILE A 451 24.15 10.26 -2.01
C ILE A 451 23.55 10.84 -0.73
N GLY A 452 24.35 11.59 0.06
CA GLY A 452 23.88 12.27 1.26
C GLY A 452 22.81 13.35 1.02
N ASP A 453 22.76 13.93 -0.18
CA ASP A 453 21.81 15.00 -0.53
C ASP A 453 20.48 14.45 -1.11
N LEU A 454 20.40 13.12 -1.32
CA LEU A 454 19.21 12.47 -1.85
C LEU A 454 18.09 12.40 -0.80
N SER A 455 16.83 12.42 -1.27
CA SER A 455 15.67 12.14 -0.41
C SER A 455 15.65 10.68 0.07
N GLY A 456 14.88 10.37 1.13
CA GLY A 456 14.73 9.01 1.66
C GLY A 456 14.36 8.01 0.58
N GLY A 457 13.31 8.30 -0.20
CA GLY A 457 12.88 7.43 -1.29
C GLY A 457 13.92 7.30 -2.42
N GLN A 458 14.68 8.35 -2.74
CA GLN A 458 15.78 8.27 -3.70
C GLN A 458 16.91 7.38 -3.19
N ARG A 459 17.32 7.53 -1.93
CA ARG A 459 18.32 6.65 -1.30
C ARG A 459 17.88 5.19 -1.32
N ARG A 460 16.62 4.92 -1.01
CA ARG A 460 16.07 3.54 -1.02
C ARG A 460 16.09 2.92 -2.41
N ARG A 461 15.68 3.67 -3.44
CA ARG A 461 15.76 3.22 -4.84
C ARG A 461 17.19 2.93 -5.29
N LEU A 462 18.12 3.82 -4.91
CA LEU A 462 19.54 3.61 -5.22
C LEU A 462 20.08 2.37 -4.50
N SER A 463 19.79 2.20 -3.21
CA SER A 463 20.20 1.03 -2.44
C SER A 463 19.68 -0.27 -3.03
N LEU A 464 18.40 -0.33 -3.41
CA LEU A 464 17.82 -1.49 -4.08
C LEU A 464 18.56 -1.79 -5.39
N LEU A 465 18.85 -0.76 -6.20
CA LEU A 465 19.62 -0.93 -7.44
C LEU A 465 20.99 -1.52 -7.17
N LEU A 466 21.76 -0.94 -6.24
CA LEU A 466 23.10 -1.38 -5.91
C LEU A 466 23.08 -2.83 -5.40
N THR A 467 22.11 -3.17 -4.54
CA THR A 467 21.91 -4.53 -4.04
C THR A 467 21.71 -5.53 -5.19
N ILE A 468 20.95 -5.16 -6.22
CA ILE A 468 20.70 -6.02 -7.39
C ILE A 468 21.91 -6.10 -8.31
N LEU A 469 22.68 -4.99 -8.47
CA LEU A 469 23.89 -4.96 -9.27
C LEU A 469 25.01 -5.85 -8.73
N ASP A 470 24.98 -6.20 -7.43
CA ASP A 470 25.88 -7.19 -6.82
C ASP A 470 25.60 -8.64 -7.26
N GLU A 471 24.56 -8.87 -8.07
CA GLU A 471 24.12 -10.18 -8.58
C GLU A 471 23.96 -11.22 -7.45
N PRO A 472 23.20 -10.92 -6.37
CA PRO A 472 22.94 -11.87 -5.32
C PRO A 472 22.07 -13.01 -5.84
N ASN A 473 22.03 -14.14 -5.11
CA ASN A 473 21.10 -15.23 -5.39
C ASN A 473 20.08 -15.47 -4.27
N VAL A 474 20.27 -14.80 -3.13
CA VAL A 474 19.29 -14.68 -2.05
C VAL A 474 19.10 -13.21 -1.74
N LEU A 475 17.89 -12.70 -1.88
CA LEU A 475 17.55 -11.31 -1.65
C LEU A 475 16.72 -11.19 -0.37
N ILE A 476 17.18 -10.37 0.55
CA ILE A 476 16.49 -10.06 1.81
C ILE A 476 16.11 -8.58 1.77
N LEU A 477 14.82 -8.30 1.77
CA LEU A 477 14.30 -6.94 1.70
C LEU A 477 13.50 -6.63 2.96
N ASP A 478 13.97 -5.65 3.74
CA ASP A 478 13.28 -5.15 4.93
C ASP A 478 12.66 -3.78 4.61
N GLU A 479 11.32 -3.76 4.47
CA GLU A 479 10.51 -2.59 4.12
C GLU A 479 10.96 -1.85 2.85
N PRO A 480 11.06 -2.54 1.69
CA PRO A 480 11.58 -1.93 0.45
C PRO A 480 10.68 -0.82 -0.10
N GLY A 481 9.39 -0.82 0.24
CA GLY A 481 8.38 0.12 -0.25
C GLY A 481 8.30 1.44 0.49
N ASN A 482 8.90 1.56 1.67
CA ASN A 482 8.82 2.78 2.48
C ASN A 482 9.36 4.00 1.72
N ASP A 483 8.70 5.14 1.84
CA ASP A 483 9.04 6.41 1.17
C ASP A 483 8.96 6.37 -0.38
N LEU A 484 8.48 5.28 -0.99
CA LEU A 484 8.26 5.19 -2.43
C LEU A 484 6.83 5.62 -2.79
N ASP A 485 6.68 6.30 -3.91
CA ASP A 485 5.35 6.56 -4.46
C ASP A 485 4.77 5.32 -5.16
N THR A 486 3.49 5.37 -5.44
CA THR A 486 2.74 4.23 -6.01
C THR A 486 3.29 3.77 -7.36
N ASP A 487 3.83 4.67 -8.17
CA ASP A 487 4.43 4.33 -9.47
C ASP A 487 5.76 3.60 -9.28
N MET A 488 6.57 4.04 -8.31
CA MET A 488 7.83 3.39 -7.98
C MET A 488 7.60 2.03 -7.31
N LEU A 489 6.55 1.89 -6.50
CA LEU A 489 6.16 0.59 -5.94
C LEU A 489 5.83 -0.41 -7.05
N ALA A 490 5.08 0.00 -8.08
CA ALA A 490 4.78 -0.86 -9.22
C ALA A 490 6.05 -1.30 -9.97
N ILE A 491 7.03 -0.40 -10.14
CA ILE A 491 8.33 -0.74 -10.75
C ILE A 491 9.11 -1.75 -9.90
N VAL A 492 9.13 -1.57 -8.58
CA VAL A 492 9.78 -2.50 -7.65
C VAL A 492 9.10 -3.87 -7.67
N GLU A 493 7.77 -3.90 -7.73
CA GLU A 493 7.00 -5.14 -7.87
C GLU A 493 7.37 -5.90 -9.15
N ASP A 494 7.36 -5.23 -10.30
CA ASP A 494 7.70 -5.84 -11.58
C ASP A 494 9.16 -6.35 -11.59
N LEU A 495 10.07 -5.60 -10.96
CA LEU A 495 11.46 -6.01 -10.79
C LEU A 495 11.57 -7.28 -9.95
N LEU A 496 10.87 -7.32 -8.81
CA LEU A 496 10.90 -8.45 -7.90
C LEU A 496 10.13 -9.66 -8.45
N ASP A 497 9.03 -9.44 -9.17
CA ASP A 497 8.26 -10.51 -9.82
C ASP A 497 9.12 -11.28 -10.84
N GLY A 498 9.92 -10.56 -11.62
CA GLY A 498 10.90 -11.15 -12.56
C GLY A 498 12.16 -11.74 -11.92
N TRP A 499 12.37 -11.63 -10.61
CA TRP A 499 13.58 -12.08 -9.91
C TRP A 499 13.65 -13.61 -9.81
N PRO A 500 14.71 -14.28 -10.33
CA PRO A 500 14.76 -15.74 -10.37
C PRO A 500 15.40 -16.39 -9.15
N GLY A 501 15.89 -15.62 -8.17
CA GLY A 501 16.55 -16.09 -6.96
C GLY A 501 15.56 -16.33 -5.80
N THR A 502 16.11 -16.73 -4.64
CA THR A 502 15.34 -16.86 -3.40
C THR A 502 15.08 -15.47 -2.80
N LEU A 503 13.84 -15.19 -2.43
CA LEU A 503 13.40 -13.90 -1.88
C LEU A 503 12.83 -14.07 -0.48
N ILE A 504 13.28 -13.23 0.44
CA ILE A 504 12.68 -13.03 1.76
C ILE A 504 12.27 -11.57 1.85
N LEU A 505 10.97 -11.33 1.98
CA LEU A 505 10.38 -9.99 1.99
C LEU A 505 9.71 -9.72 3.33
N VAL A 506 10.10 -8.63 3.98
CA VAL A 506 9.37 -8.03 5.11
C VAL A 506 8.75 -6.74 4.61
N THR A 507 7.45 -6.62 4.68
CA THR A 507 6.75 -5.37 4.32
C THR A 507 5.38 -5.28 4.99
N HIS A 508 4.93 -4.06 5.18
CA HIS A 508 3.57 -3.75 5.62
C HIS A 508 2.63 -3.42 4.45
N ASP A 509 3.15 -3.32 3.22
CA ASP A 509 2.35 -3.21 2.00
C ASP A 509 1.78 -4.58 1.61
N ARG A 510 0.46 -4.74 1.77
CA ARG A 510 -0.26 -5.97 1.47
C ARG A 510 -0.17 -6.35 -0.01
N PHE A 511 -0.31 -5.39 -0.93
CA PHE A 511 -0.23 -5.65 -2.36
C PHE A 511 1.16 -6.16 -2.78
N LEU A 512 2.21 -5.52 -2.28
CA LEU A 512 3.59 -5.97 -2.53
C LEU A 512 3.82 -7.38 -1.98
N MET A 513 3.33 -7.66 -0.75
CA MET A 513 3.43 -8.96 -0.11
C MET A 513 2.76 -10.06 -0.95
N GLU A 514 1.48 -9.88 -1.31
CA GLU A 514 0.68 -10.87 -2.02
C GLU A 514 1.15 -11.09 -3.48
N ARG A 515 1.65 -10.03 -4.14
CA ARG A 515 2.10 -10.12 -5.54
C ARG A 515 3.46 -10.80 -5.69
N VAL A 516 4.38 -10.54 -4.77
CA VAL A 516 5.80 -10.88 -4.94
C VAL A 516 6.19 -12.16 -4.20
N THR A 517 5.37 -12.66 -3.26
CA THR A 517 5.67 -13.85 -2.46
C THR A 517 4.65 -14.97 -2.67
N ASP A 518 5.16 -16.22 -2.70
CA ASP A 518 4.32 -17.43 -2.88
C ASP A 518 3.78 -17.96 -1.56
N GLN A 519 4.50 -17.73 -0.45
CA GLN A 519 4.13 -18.21 0.87
C GLN A 519 4.42 -17.14 1.91
N GLN A 520 3.51 -17.03 2.89
CA GLN A 520 3.65 -16.10 4.00
C GLN A 520 3.87 -16.86 5.31
N TRP A 521 4.77 -16.33 6.12
CA TRP A 521 5.07 -16.80 7.46
C TRP A 521 4.89 -15.66 8.44
N ALA A 522 4.35 -15.94 9.61
CA ALA A 522 4.15 -14.95 10.65
C ALA A 522 5.00 -15.25 11.88
N LEU A 523 5.64 -14.24 12.41
CA LEU A 523 6.33 -14.30 13.70
C LEU A 523 5.34 -13.82 14.79
N LEU A 524 4.85 -14.78 15.59
CA LEU A 524 3.87 -14.58 16.66
C LEU A 524 4.49 -15.09 17.98
N ASP A 525 4.59 -14.22 18.98
CA ASP A 525 5.14 -14.53 20.30
C ASP A 525 6.50 -15.26 20.26
N GLY A 526 7.37 -14.86 19.32
CA GLY A 526 8.69 -15.45 19.10
C GLY A 526 8.70 -16.76 18.30
N HIS A 527 7.55 -17.30 17.91
CA HIS A 527 7.42 -18.52 17.11
C HIS A 527 7.10 -18.19 15.64
N LEU A 528 7.72 -18.94 14.73
CA LEU A 528 7.47 -18.81 13.31
C LEU A 528 6.36 -19.77 12.85
N THR A 529 5.25 -19.21 12.34
CA THR A 529 4.06 -19.97 11.93
C THR A 529 3.76 -19.76 10.46
N HIS A 530 3.55 -20.84 9.71
CA HIS A 530 3.16 -20.78 8.29
C HIS A 530 1.71 -20.30 8.15
N MET A 531 1.45 -19.40 7.20
CA MET A 531 0.15 -18.78 6.91
C MET A 531 -0.38 -19.18 5.54
N PRO A 532 -0.96 -20.39 5.38
CA PRO A 532 -1.50 -20.82 4.08
C PRO A 532 -2.62 -19.91 3.53
N GLY A 533 -3.36 -19.25 4.40
CA GLY A 533 -4.39 -18.27 4.04
C GLY A 533 -3.86 -16.83 3.96
N GLY A 534 -2.54 -16.66 3.88
CA GLY A 534 -1.88 -15.38 3.64
C GLY A 534 -2.12 -14.34 4.71
N VAL A 535 -2.09 -13.09 4.28
CA VAL A 535 -2.27 -11.91 5.14
C VAL A 535 -3.62 -11.91 5.85
N ASP A 536 -4.68 -12.41 5.21
CA ASP A 536 -6.01 -12.48 5.83
C ASP A 536 -6.05 -13.43 7.02
N GLN A 537 -5.39 -14.58 6.93
CA GLN A 537 -5.26 -15.50 8.05
C GLN A 537 -4.51 -14.86 9.21
N TYR A 538 -3.39 -14.19 8.92
CA TYR A 538 -2.62 -13.48 9.93
C TYR A 538 -3.47 -12.43 10.66
N LEU A 539 -4.21 -11.60 9.93
CA LEU A 539 -5.07 -10.56 10.50
C LEU A 539 -6.21 -11.14 11.35
N ARG A 540 -6.79 -12.29 10.94
CA ARG A 540 -7.82 -13.00 11.77
C ARG A 540 -7.22 -13.52 13.08
N LEU A 541 -6.04 -14.11 13.05
CA LEU A 541 -5.35 -14.61 14.24
C LEU A 541 -5.03 -13.48 15.21
N CYS A 542 -4.47 -12.36 14.71
CA CYS A 542 -4.18 -11.18 15.54
C CYS A 542 -5.43 -10.58 16.19
N ASN A 543 -6.57 -10.57 15.48
CA ASN A 543 -7.84 -10.07 16.03
C ASN A 543 -8.40 -11.03 17.11
N ALA A 544 -8.36 -12.34 16.88
CA ALA A 544 -8.83 -13.35 17.85
C ALA A 544 -8.01 -13.30 19.16
N THR A 545 -6.70 -13.13 19.07
CA THR A 545 -5.82 -12.94 20.25
C THR A 545 -6.18 -11.69 21.04
N ALA A 546 -6.57 -10.59 20.34
CA ALA A 546 -6.98 -9.34 20.99
C ALA A 546 -8.34 -9.44 21.73
N GLU A 547 -9.22 -10.32 21.28
CA GLU A 547 -10.55 -10.56 21.89
C GLU A 547 -10.51 -11.60 23.02
N GLY A 548 -9.33 -12.16 23.33
CA GLY A 548 -9.13 -13.08 24.45
C GLY A 548 -9.68 -14.49 24.24
N GLU A 549 -10.01 -14.87 23.00
CA GLU A 549 -10.30 -16.28 22.68
C GLU A 549 -8.98 -17.07 22.62
N PRO A 550 -8.85 -18.20 23.35
CA PRO A 550 -7.66 -19.04 23.27
C PRO A 550 -7.60 -19.67 21.87
N VAL A 551 -6.75 -19.14 21.02
CA VAL A 551 -6.43 -19.76 19.74
C VAL A 551 -5.67 -21.05 20.03
N GLY A 552 -6.36 -22.18 19.88
CA GLY A 552 -5.73 -23.50 19.97
C GLY A 552 -4.61 -23.58 18.94
N ALA A 553 -3.37 -23.70 19.41
CA ALA A 553 -2.21 -23.92 18.56
C ALA A 553 -2.51 -25.08 17.60
N PRO A 554 -2.32 -24.92 16.27
CA PRO A 554 -2.39 -26.04 15.36
C PRO A 554 -1.26 -27.01 15.70
N SER A 555 -1.63 -28.16 16.27
CA SER A 555 -0.71 -29.25 16.56
C SER A 555 0.05 -29.60 15.29
N ALA A 556 1.35 -29.32 15.27
CA ALA A 556 2.28 -29.80 14.27
C ALA A 556 2.36 -31.32 14.36
N LYS A 557 1.48 -32.02 13.66
CA LYS A 557 1.69 -33.44 13.35
C LYS A 557 2.58 -33.50 12.12
N THR A 558 3.85 -33.76 12.38
CA THR A 558 4.81 -34.25 11.40
C THR A 558 4.20 -35.45 10.65
N GLY A 559 3.79 -35.22 9.42
CA GLY A 559 3.38 -36.29 8.50
C GLY A 559 4.61 -36.97 7.92
N THR A 560 5.05 -38.07 8.52
CA THR A 560 5.91 -39.04 7.88
C THR A 560 5.11 -39.70 6.74
N PHE A 561 5.59 -39.58 5.52
CA PHE A 561 5.14 -40.38 4.39
C PHE A 561 5.54 -41.83 4.62
N ASP A 562 4.56 -42.71 4.83
CA ASP A 562 4.74 -44.14 4.75
C ASP A 562 3.80 -44.73 3.70
N THR A 563 4.44 -45.41 2.73
CA THR A 563 3.78 -46.14 1.65
C THR A 563 3.46 -47.53 2.14
N GLY A 564 2.20 -47.93 2.15
CA GLY A 564 1.88 -49.34 2.40
C GLY A 564 0.38 -49.62 2.46
N ALA A 565 -0.02 -50.50 1.58
CA ALA A 565 -1.36 -50.94 1.26
C ALA A 565 -2.10 -51.71 2.38
N ALA A 566 -3.41 -51.78 2.18
CA ALA A 566 -4.36 -52.85 2.45
C ALA A 566 -5.47 -52.62 3.48
N ALA A 567 -6.64 -52.57 2.93
CA ALA A 567 -7.94 -53.21 3.28
C ALA A 567 -8.28 -53.58 4.75
N ALA A 568 -9.42 -53.10 5.23
CA ALA A 568 -10.62 -53.89 5.57
C ALA A 568 -11.58 -53.11 6.48
N ALA A 569 -12.78 -52.98 6.03
CA ALA A 569 -14.10 -53.20 6.61
C ALA A 569 -14.48 -52.84 8.07
N ALA A 570 -15.69 -52.23 8.13
CA ALA A 570 -16.76 -52.27 9.12
C ALA A 570 -16.78 -51.08 10.13
N GLU A 571 -17.83 -50.41 10.28
CA GLU A 571 -19.22 -50.47 10.63
C GLU A 571 -19.76 -49.04 10.96
N LYS A 572 -20.99 -48.75 10.55
CA LYS A 572 -21.73 -47.50 10.83
C LYS A 572 -22.27 -47.50 12.25
N PRO A 573 -22.51 -46.31 12.82
CA PRO A 573 -23.88 -46.04 13.25
C PRO A 573 -24.48 -44.78 12.65
N LYS A 574 -25.76 -44.86 12.46
CA LYS A 574 -26.69 -43.85 11.93
C LYS A 574 -26.90 -42.73 12.95
N SER A 575 -26.89 -41.48 12.51
CA SER A 575 -27.78 -40.47 13.08
C SER A 575 -28.16 -39.45 11.99
N SER A 576 -29.43 -39.15 11.98
CA SER A 576 -30.20 -38.35 11.06
C SER A 576 -29.88 -36.86 11.16
N GLY A 577 -29.61 -36.22 10.03
CA GLY A 577 -29.56 -34.75 9.84
C GLY A 577 -29.49 -34.47 8.36
N GLN A 578 -30.46 -33.77 7.80
CA GLN A 578 -30.57 -33.45 6.39
C GLN A 578 -29.34 -32.68 5.89
N PRO A 579 -28.73 -33.03 4.77
CA PRO A 579 -27.78 -32.18 4.07
C PRO A 579 -28.49 -31.49 2.90
N ASN A 580 -28.57 -30.17 2.95
CA ASN A 580 -28.67 -29.34 1.75
C ASN A 580 -27.26 -29.23 1.17
N GLY A 581 -26.88 -30.08 0.28
CA GLY A 581 -25.60 -30.06 -0.43
C GLY A 581 -25.66 -30.96 -1.65
N LEU A 582 -25.12 -30.50 -2.79
CA LEU A 582 -25.03 -31.28 -4.02
C LEU A 582 -24.36 -32.64 -3.80
N SER A 583 -24.92 -33.68 -4.35
CA SER A 583 -24.35 -35.04 -4.27
C SER A 583 -23.00 -35.09 -5.00
N ASN A 584 -22.09 -36.00 -4.58
CA ASN A 584 -20.80 -36.21 -5.26
C ASN A 584 -20.94 -36.48 -6.77
N ALA A 585 -22.07 -37.06 -7.22
CA ALA A 585 -22.36 -37.27 -8.61
C ALA A 585 -22.69 -35.97 -9.35
N GLU A 586 -23.40 -35.05 -8.71
CA GLU A 586 -23.75 -33.74 -9.26
C GLU A 586 -22.53 -32.82 -9.31
N ARG A 587 -21.66 -32.82 -8.28
CA ARG A 587 -20.37 -32.11 -8.31
C ARG A 587 -19.47 -32.61 -9.46
N GLN A 588 -19.41 -33.90 -9.68
CA GLN A 588 -18.62 -34.46 -10.76
C GLN A 588 -19.20 -34.11 -12.14
N LYS A 589 -20.55 -33.98 -12.25
CA LYS A 589 -21.20 -33.52 -13.46
C LYS A 589 -20.89 -32.03 -13.73
N LEU A 590 -21.02 -31.18 -12.74
CA LEU A 590 -20.68 -29.75 -12.87
C LEU A 590 -19.20 -29.51 -13.22
N ARG A 591 -18.25 -30.24 -12.61
CA ARG A 591 -16.82 -30.17 -13.00
C ARG A 591 -16.59 -30.58 -14.46
N ARG A 592 -17.30 -31.58 -14.98
CA ARG A 592 -17.22 -31.95 -16.40
C ARG A 592 -17.82 -30.87 -17.29
N GLU A 593 -18.88 -30.24 -16.84
CA GLU A 593 -19.55 -29.15 -17.56
C GLU A 593 -18.65 -27.90 -17.64
N VAL A 594 -18.04 -27.48 -16.54
CA VAL A 594 -17.03 -26.40 -16.49
C VAL A 594 -15.87 -26.69 -17.43
N SER A 595 -15.26 -27.89 -17.37
CA SER A 595 -14.15 -28.24 -18.26
C SER A 595 -14.59 -28.37 -19.76
N SER A 596 -15.85 -28.65 -20.03
CA SER A 596 -16.39 -28.63 -21.38
C SER A 596 -16.56 -27.20 -21.91
N LEU A 597 -17.03 -26.31 -21.07
CA LEU A 597 -17.18 -24.88 -21.37
C LEU A 597 -15.83 -24.21 -21.62
N GLU A 598 -14.82 -24.48 -20.77
CA GLU A 598 -13.45 -24.00 -20.98
C GLU A 598 -12.86 -24.38 -22.34
N ARG A 599 -13.07 -25.63 -22.78
CA ARG A 599 -12.64 -26.05 -24.11
C ARG A 599 -13.38 -25.36 -25.26
N LYS A 600 -14.67 -25.05 -25.05
CA LYS A 600 -15.46 -24.31 -26.05
C LYS A 600 -15.00 -22.84 -26.11
N MET A 601 -14.72 -22.24 -24.99
CA MET A 601 -14.16 -20.87 -24.89
C MET A 601 -12.82 -20.79 -25.62
N GLU A 602 -11.91 -21.75 -25.41
CA GLU A 602 -10.62 -21.79 -26.11
C GLU A 602 -10.78 -21.92 -27.62
N THR A 603 -11.73 -22.76 -28.06
CA THR A 603 -12.05 -22.89 -29.49
C THR A 603 -12.63 -21.61 -30.08
N GLN A 604 -13.46 -20.91 -29.30
CA GLN A 604 -14.06 -19.65 -29.74
C GLN A 604 -13.04 -18.51 -29.77
N ARG A 605 -12.11 -18.48 -28.82
CA ARG A 605 -10.98 -17.55 -28.80
C ARG A 605 -10.12 -17.66 -30.05
N THR A 606 -9.78 -18.90 -30.47
CA THR A 606 -9.05 -19.14 -31.72
C THR A 606 -9.82 -18.60 -32.95
N ARG A 607 -11.15 -18.70 -32.94
CA ARG A 607 -11.99 -18.17 -34.05
C ARG A 607 -11.99 -16.61 -34.07
N VAL A 608 -11.97 -15.96 -32.90
CA VAL A 608 -11.84 -14.50 -32.83
C VAL A 608 -10.48 -14.08 -33.40
N GLU A 609 -9.40 -14.74 -32.99
CA GLU A 609 -8.04 -14.46 -33.47
C GLU A 609 -7.92 -14.67 -34.99
N GLU A 610 -8.54 -15.73 -35.54
CA GLU A 610 -8.59 -16.00 -36.98
C GLU A 610 -9.39 -14.92 -37.74
N ALA A 611 -10.52 -14.48 -37.18
CA ALA A 611 -11.36 -13.45 -37.79
C ALA A 611 -10.66 -12.06 -37.79
N GLU A 612 -9.96 -11.74 -36.71
CA GLU A 612 -9.15 -10.52 -36.59
C GLU A 612 -7.95 -10.54 -37.57
N ALA A 613 -7.27 -11.69 -37.67
CA ALA A 613 -6.19 -11.88 -38.62
C ALA A 613 -6.69 -11.80 -40.08
N ALA A 614 -7.89 -12.31 -40.38
CA ALA A 614 -8.53 -12.17 -41.68
C ALA A 614 -8.90 -10.71 -41.99
N MET A 615 -9.37 -9.95 -40.98
CA MET A 615 -9.68 -8.52 -41.15
C MET A 615 -8.44 -7.71 -41.48
N ALA A 616 -7.28 -8.04 -40.89
CA ALA A 616 -6.02 -7.38 -41.15
C ALA A 616 -5.50 -7.58 -42.59
N GLN A 617 -6.00 -8.58 -43.32
CA GLN A 617 -5.64 -8.89 -44.72
C GLN A 617 -6.60 -8.28 -45.72
N VAL A 618 -7.71 -7.68 -45.31
CA VAL A 618 -8.67 -7.03 -46.21
C VAL A 618 -8.16 -5.68 -46.69
N ASP A 619 -8.33 -5.40 -47.99
CA ASP A 619 -7.97 -4.11 -48.58
C ASP A 619 -8.75 -2.98 -47.86
N PRO A 620 -8.04 -1.94 -47.29
CA PRO A 620 -8.67 -0.85 -46.54
C PRO A 620 -9.66 0.00 -47.36
N THR A 621 -9.68 -0.15 -48.66
CA THR A 621 -10.61 0.56 -49.56
C THR A 621 -11.90 -0.19 -49.83
N ASN A 622 -11.98 -1.45 -49.46
CA ASN A 622 -13.17 -2.30 -49.63
C ASN A 622 -14.07 -2.33 -48.41
N TYR A 623 -14.89 -1.28 -48.28
CA TYR A 623 -15.78 -1.08 -47.12
C TYR A 623 -16.81 -2.20 -46.95
N THR A 624 -17.23 -2.87 -48.01
CA THR A 624 -18.21 -3.98 -47.93
C THR A 624 -17.57 -5.24 -47.31
N ALA A 625 -16.35 -5.60 -47.73
CA ALA A 625 -15.62 -6.72 -47.18
C ALA A 625 -15.17 -6.48 -45.72
N LEU A 626 -14.81 -5.22 -45.37
CA LEU A 626 -14.53 -4.84 -44.00
C LEU A 626 -15.76 -4.95 -43.10
N GLY A 627 -16.94 -4.54 -43.58
CA GLY A 627 -18.20 -4.67 -42.83
C GLY A 627 -18.61 -6.13 -42.60
N GLU A 628 -18.39 -7.01 -43.59
CA GLU A 628 -18.65 -8.43 -43.43
C GLU A 628 -17.72 -9.14 -42.44
N GLN A 629 -16.44 -8.74 -42.41
CA GLN A 629 -15.48 -9.27 -41.44
C GLN A 629 -15.73 -8.71 -40.04
N GLN A 630 -16.08 -7.44 -39.91
CA GLN A 630 -16.46 -6.87 -38.63
C GLN A 630 -17.68 -7.59 -38.03
N ALA A 631 -18.70 -7.87 -38.84
CA ALA A 631 -19.87 -8.61 -38.37
C ALA A 631 -19.52 -10.02 -37.86
N LYS A 632 -18.56 -10.71 -38.49
CA LYS A 632 -18.07 -12.03 -38.00
C LYS A 632 -17.30 -11.91 -36.68
N ILE A 633 -16.53 -10.85 -36.50
CA ILE A 633 -15.81 -10.57 -35.22
C ILE A 633 -16.84 -10.31 -34.13
N ASP A 634 -17.82 -9.46 -34.40
CA ASP A 634 -18.88 -9.11 -33.44
C ASP A 634 -19.73 -10.37 -33.08
N GLU A 635 -20.04 -11.25 -34.05
CA GLU A 635 -20.71 -12.52 -33.78
C GLU A 635 -19.87 -13.49 -32.95
N ALA A 636 -18.56 -13.54 -33.19
CA ALA A 636 -17.63 -14.38 -32.44
C ALA A 636 -17.45 -13.88 -31.00
N HIS A 637 -17.40 -12.57 -30.77
CA HIS A 637 -17.38 -11.97 -29.42
C HIS A 637 -18.69 -12.24 -28.68
N ALA A 638 -19.86 -12.04 -29.30
CA ALA A 638 -21.14 -12.30 -28.65
C ALA A 638 -21.28 -13.79 -28.23
N ALA A 639 -20.76 -14.71 -29.04
CA ALA A 639 -20.74 -16.13 -28.68
C ALA A 639 -19.74 -16.45 -27.55
N MET A 640 -18.65 -15.68 -27.41
CA MET A 640 -17.71 -15.78 -26.31
C MET A 640 -18.36 -15.31 -25.01
N ASP A 641 -19.01 -14.16 -25.01
CA ASP A 641 -19.69 -13.58 -23.86
C ASP A 641 -20.78 -14.50 -23.31
N GLU A 642 -21.53 -15.17 -24.19
CA GLU A 642 -22.56 -16.17 -23.82
C GLU A 642 -21.93 -17.39 -23.12
N LEU A 643 -20.80 -17.88 -23.64
CA LEU A 643 -20.04 -18.98 -23.02
C LEU A 643 -19.45 -18.61 -21.68
N GLU A 644 -18.91 -17.37 -21.52
CA GLU A 644 -18.38 -16.85 -20.26
C GLU A 644 -19.47 -16.74 -19.19
N MET A 645 -20.66 -16.24 -19.55
CA MET A 645 -21.80 -16.18 -18.62
C MET A 645 -22.21 -17.57 -18.15
N THR A 646 -22.30 -18.55 -19.08
CA THR A 646 -22.66 -19.91 -18.73
C THR A 646 -21.60 -20.60 -17.87
N TRP A 647 -20.33 -20.30 -18.12
CA TRP A 647 -19.20 -20.80 -17.32
C TRP A 647 -19.23 -20.22 -15.91
N LEU A 648 -19.48 -18.89 -15.76
CA LEU A 648 -19.63 -18.23 -14.46
C LEU A 648 -20.76 -18.84 -13.63
N GLU A 649 -21.94 -19.07 -14.22
CA GLU A 649 -23.05 -19.70 -13.52
C GLU A 649 -22.74 -21.13 -13.06
N ALA A 650 -21.99 -21.90 -13.87
CA ALA A 650 -21.60 -23.26 -13.53
C ALA A 650 -20.51 -23.27 -12.43
N SER A 651 -19.59 -22.31 -12.46
CA SER A 651 -18.53 -22.14 -11.47
C SER A 651 -19.08 -21.66 -10.13
N GLU A 652 -19.98 -20.66 -10.11
CA GLU A 652 -20.65 -20.20 -8.87
C GLU A 652 -21.45 -21.33 -8.19
N LYS A 653 -22.13 -22.19 -8.96
CA LYS A 653 -22.80 -23.38 -8.42
C LYS A 653 -21.82 -24.38 -7.83
N LEU A 654 -20.58 -24.41 -8.31
CA LEU A 654 -19.54 -25.31 -7.79
C LEU A 654 -18.87 -24.73 -6.54
N GLU A 655 -18.63 -23.41 -6.49
CA GLU A 655 -17.95 -22.69 -5.39
C GLU A 655 -18.88 -22.28 -4.24
N GLY A 656 -20.16 -22.03 -4.52
CA GLY A 656 -21.14 -21.61 -3.51
C GLY A 656 -21.44 -22.63 -2.41
N GLU A 657 -20.79 -23.83 -2.46
CA GLU A 657 -20.94 -24.93 -1.51
C GLU A 657 -19.59 -25.56 -1.04
N GLU A 658 -18.46 -24.91 -1.26
CA GLU A 658 -17.23 -25.21 -0.52
C GLU A 658 -17.17 -24.38 0.77
#